data_f434ac6b0fec66333746f41741b58817
#
_entry.id   f434ac6b0fec66333746f41741b58817
#
_cell.length_a   1.000
_cell.length_b   1.000
_cell.length_c   1.000
_cell.angle_alpha   90.00
_cell.angle_beta   90.00
_cell.angle_gamma   90.00
#
_symmetry.space_group_name_H-M   'P 1'
#
loop_
_entity.id
_entity.type
_entity.pdbx_description
1 polymer ?
#
loop_
_entity_poly.entity_id
_entity_poly.type
_entity_poly.pdbx_seq_one_letter_code
_entity_poly.pdbx_strand_id
1 'polypeptide(L)'
;MAEAAVAVDHEAPTGAAVGPSMLFDRFEIDPAKPIPQLDTPSARAFGAEDRRDPGRALYALICAPSVPPRANQMATLKGSGIPGLLELVEWGPMDWPLLGQRCMAVVYERPLGGTLAEAFSAGGRVSDYDVPRRVVEPLVRSLKDLAATGVTHRAIRPHNLFYRDEGRHTPLFGDCVSAPPGFDQPLAFEPIERALAAPAGRGNGDITDDIYALAVTLVMLLVGRNPVAQMSDDELLAAKIERGSYTALAERERVPMAMIEPLRGMLNDDPAARWGLEEIELWLSGRRVAPARKRAIKHAGMPFHFAGYDHVTRTTLARAMTQNVREAATVARQGHLEPWLIRHMNAPDLADAVNEVVEGTKAQEGDLRGTDDVMVARLAIVLDPAGPIRYKGFSFVIEGFGPALAVAWLRDGHSDTPAEAISLGLPGLWFAAQLTSKPGFGPLDRTFAQLRAYLQAPGPGYGLERCLYETNPALPCQSPHLSNLYVTEVRELMPALDDAAGHAGAGTRPMDRHIAAFIAARFSHDIEPHLTAIGESREDKSLIGILSLLALLQWRLKVPPLFGLSSAIGGMLGPAINTYHNRETRREIEREIPRLVRQGSLPELYDLIENTERRRRDRDGYAAATAEFTAAEAEIQEIEGSDVARSAASVRMGRRSAAMAAMVIALVTVSVSFLLALF
;
A
#
# COMPACT_ATOMS: atom_id res chain seq x y z
N MET A 1 -0.24 8.31 -24.36
CA MET A 1 0.95 7.44 -24.50
C MET A 1 0.62 6.18 -23.77
N ALA A 2 0.56 5.04 -24.48
CA ALA A 2 0.40 3.75 -23.80
C ALA A 2 1.61 3.60 -22.86
N GLU A 3 1.36 3.51 -21.56
CA GLU A 3 2.34 3.01 -20.61
C GLU A 3 2.62 1.56 -21.02
N ALA A 4 3.63 1.40 -21.87
CA ALA A 4 4.16 0.10 -22.17
C ALA A 4 4.50 -0.54 -20.82
N ALA A 5 3.92 -1.71 -20.55
CA ALA A 5 4.38 -2.56 -19.46
C ALA A 5 5.91 -2.61 -19.59
N VAL A 6 6.60 -2.01 -18.63
CA VAL A 6 8.06 -2.08 -18.58
C VAL A 6 8.36 -3.54 -18.36
N ALA A 7 8.70 -4.22 -19.45
CA ALA A 7 9.25 -5.56 -19.39
C ALA A 7 10.49 -5.44 -18.49
N VAL A 8 10.42 -6.01 -17.31
CA VAL A 8 11.60 -6.12 -16.45
C VAL A 8 12.55 -7.05 -17.21
N ASP A 9 13.61 -6.48 -17.78
CA ASP A 9 14.65 -7.24 -18.43
C ASP A 9 15.34 -8.11 -17.38
N HIS A 10 14.95 -9.38 -17.34
CA HIS A 10 15.64 -10.43 -16.61
C HIS A 10 16.83 -10.97 -17.44
N GLU A 11 17.54 -10.10 -18.18
CA GLU A 11 18.76 -10.52 -18.86
C GLU A 11 19.82 -10.85 -17.80
N ALA A 12 20.23 -12.11 -17.84
CA ALA A 12 21.31 -12.59 -16.97
C ALA A 12 22.59 -11.78 -17.22
N PRO A 13 23.32 -11.37 -16.17
CA PRO A 13 24.67 -10.88 -16.35
C PRO A 13 25.48 -11.95 -17.09
N THR A 14 25.95 -11.61 -18.27
CA THR A 14 26.73 -12.49 -19.13
C THR A 14 27.97 -13.00 -18.37
N GLY A 15 27.97 -14.26 -17.93
CA GLY A 15 29.22 -14.90 -17.52
C GLY A 15 29.23 -15.85 -16.32
N ALA A 16 28.21 -15.96 -15.50
CA ALA A 16 28.17 -16.93 -14.39
C ALA A 16 27.00 -17.91 -14.57
N ALA A 17 27.25 -19.20 -14.49
CA ALA A 17 26.17 -20.19 -14.39
C ALA A 17 25.43 -19.96 -13.06
N VAL A 18 24.25 -19.37 -13.14
CA VAL A 18 23.39 -19.12 -11.98
C VAL A 18 22.72 -20.45 -11.62
N GLY A 19 22.98 -20.92 -10.41
CA GLY A 19 22.38 -22.16 -9.90
C GLY A 19 20.90 -22.00 -9.60
N PRO A 20 20.17 -23.12 -9.44
CA PRO A 20 18.77 -23.11 -9.08
C PRO A 20 18.54 -22.48 -7.70
N SER A 21 17.40 -21.82 -7.55
CA SER A 21 16.96 -21.24 -6.28
C SER A 21 15.93 -22.12 -5.60
N MET A 22 15.90 -22.05 -4.26
CA MET A 22 15.02 -22.90 -3.44
C MET A 22 13.90 -22.09 -2.79
N LEU A 23 12.66 -22.52 -2.97
CA LEU A 23 11.53 -22.04 -2.20
C LEU A 23 11.21 -23.07 -1.10
N PHE A 24 11.30 -22.66 0.18
CA PHE A 24 11.04 -23.47 1.38
C PHE A 24 11.79 -24.82 1.41
N ASP A 25 13.03 -24.88 0.89
CA ASP A 25 13.87 -26.09 0.79
C ASP A 25 13.18 -27.28 0.07
N ARG A 26 12.08 -27.02 -0.62
CA ARG A 26 11.27 -28.04 -1.30
C ARG A 26 11.20 -27.86 -2.79
N PHE A 27 10.88 -26.65 -3.27
CA PHE A 27 10.70 -26.38 -4.68
C PHE A 27 11.98 -25.77 -5.25
N GLU A 28 12.57 -26.49 -6.19
CA GLU A 28 13.73 -26.03 -6.94
C GLU A 28 13.27 -25.30 -8.19
N ILE A 29 13.66 -24.03 -8.34
CA ILE A 29 13.31 -23.19 -9.49
C ILE A 29 14.59 -22.84 -10.24
N ASP A 30 14.64 -23.20 -11.52
CA ASP A 30 15.85 -23.11 -12.32
C ASP A 30 15.83 -21.87 -13.23
N PRO A 31 16.64 -20.83 -12.93
CA PRO A 31 16.75 -19.63 -13.76
C PRO A 31 17.22 -19.91 -15.19
N ALA A 32 17.88 -21.07 -15.45
CA ALA A 32 18.33 -21.47 -16.76
C ALA A 32 17.22 -22.13 -17.61
N LYS A 33 16.03 -22.36 -17.03
CA LYS A 33 14.89 -22.97 -17.73
C LYS A 33 13.70 -22.00 -17.84
N PRO A 34 13.82 -20.86 -18.55
CA PRO A 34 12.69 -19.96 -18.77
C PRO A 34 11.62 -20.64 -19.63
N ILE A 35 10.35 -20.30 -19.36
CA ILE A 35 9.18 -20.78 -20.11
C ILE A 35 8.37 -19.59 -20.62
N PRO A 36 8.84 -18.87 -21.67
CA PRO A 36 8.22 -17.62 -22.10
C PRO A 36 6.73 -17.74 -22.48
N GLN A 37 6.27 -18.94 -22.84
CA GLN A 37 4.88 -19.21 -23.20
C GLN A 37 3.92 -19.10 -21.99
N LEU A 38 4.46 -19.16 -20.77
CA LEU A 38 3.72 -19.05 -19.52
C LEU A 38 3.97 -17.71 -18.81
N ASP A 39 4.75 -16.81 -19.41
CA ASP A 39 4.96 -15.46 -18.87
C ASP A 39 3.64 -14.71 -18.77
N THR A 40 3.53 -13.87 -17.72
CA THR A 40 2.54 -12.80 -17.67
C THR A 40 3.24 -11.45 -17.89
N PRO A 41 2.51 -10.35 -18.16
CA PRO A 41 3.15 -9.03 -18.26
C PRO A 41 3.94 -8.63 -17.03
N SER A 42 3.51 -9.08 -15.84
CA SER A 42 4.12 -8.73 -14.54
C SER A 42 4.93 -9.85 -13.89
N ALA A 43 5.06 -11.03 -14.50
CA ALA A 43 5.87 -12.12 -13.96
C ALA A 43 6.48 -12.99 -15.04
N ARG A 44 7.67 -13.53 -14.79
CA ARG A 44 8.39 -14.44 -15.68
C ARG A 44 8.29 -15.88 -15.21
N ALA A 45 8.06 -16.79 -16.14
CA ALA A 45 7.88 -18.22 -15.89
C ALA A 45 9.18 -19.00 -16.03
N PHE A 46 9.45 -19.87 -15.07
CA PHE A 46 10.62 -20.76 -15.05
C PHE A 46 10.22 -22.18 -14.68
N GLY A 47 11.03 -23.16 -15.12
CA GLY A 47 10.84 -24.55 -14.72
C GLY A 47 11.00 -24.72 -13.21
N ALA A 48 10.07 -25.45 -12.61
CA ALA A 48 10.08 -25.76 -11.18
C ALA A 48 9.97 -27.27 -10.97
N GLU A 49 10.63 -27.78 -9.91
CA GLU A 49 10.59 -29.19 -9.54
C GLU A 49 10.31 -29.33 -8.03
N ASP A 50 9.37 -30.19 -7.66
CA ASP A 50 9.14 -30.55 -6.25
C ASP A 50 10.06 -31.71 -5.87
N ARG A 51 11.01 -31.48 -4.96
CA ARG A 51 11.92 -32.52 -4.48
C ARG A 51 11.23 -33.71 -3.81
N ARG A 52 9.97 -33.51 -3.36
CA ARG A 52 9.17 -34.60 -2.76
C ARG A 52 8.35 -35.36 -3.79
N ASP A 53 8.09 -34.77 -4.93
CA ASP A 53 7.33 -35.38 -6.04
C ASP A 53 7.91 -34.93 -7.41
N PRO A 54 9.08 -35.48 -7.81
CA PRO A 54 9.77 -35.09 -9.04
C PRO A 54 8.99 -35.40 -10.33
N GLY A 55 7.95 -36.22 -10.23
CA GLY A 55 7.11 -36.58 -11.40
C GLY A 55 6.03 -35.55 -11.73
N ARG A 56 5.78 -34.59 -10.85
CA ARG A 56 4.77 -33.56 -11.06
C ARG A 56 5.31 -32.44 -11.93
N ALA A 57 4.61 -32.18 -13.05
CA ALA A 57 4.99 -31.08 -13.93
C ALA A 57 4.63 -29.73 -13.32
N LEU A 58 5.63 -28.94 -12.94
CA LEU A 58 5.47 -27.65 -12.27
C LEU A 58 6.17 -26.53 -13.05
N TYR A 59 5.73 -25.31 -12.84
CA TYR A 59 6.43 -24.08 -13.20
C TYR A 59 6.25 -23.04 -12.12
N ALA A 60 7.12 -22.06 -12.08
CA ALA A 60 7.03 -20.95 -11.16
C ALA A 60 6.97 -19.61 -11.90
N LEU A 61 6.07 -18.73 -11.48
CA LEU A 61 6.06 -17.33 -11.86
C LEU A 61 6.86 -16.53 -10.84
N ILE A 62 7.88 -15.80 -11.30
CA ILE A 62 8.63 -14.85 -10.49
C ILE A 62 8.06 -13.46 -10.72
N CYS A 63 7.41 -12.92 -9.70
CA CYS A 63 6.74 -11.62 -9.78
C CYS A 63 7.74 -10.48 -9.88
N ALA A 64 7.41 -9.47 -10.69
CA ALA A 64 8.21 -8.25 -10.80
C ALA A 64 8.22 -7.49 -9.47
N PRO A 65 9.38 -7.08 -8.94
CA PRO A 65 9.47 -6.36 -7.68
C PRO A 65 8.73 -5.00 -7.66
N SER A 66 8.54 -4.41 -8.84
CA SER A 66 7.83 -3.13 -9.03
C SER A 66 6.30 -3.25 -9.04
N VAL A 67 5.76 -4.48 -8.88
CA VAL A 67 4.31 -4.74 -8.93
C VAL A 67 3.91 -5.59 -7.72
N PRO A 68 3.04 -5.12 -6.83
CA PRO A 68 2.65 -5.88 -5.65
C PRO A 68 1.74 -7.06 -6.06
N PRO A 69 2.09 -8.31 -5.70
CA PRO A 69 1.23 -9.45 -5.95
C PRO A 69 0.07 -9.53 -4.95
N ARG A 70 -0.95 -10.32 -5.28
CA ARG A 70 -2.15 -10.51 -4.45
C ARG A 70 -1.93 -11.62 -3.40
N ALA A 71 -1.03 -11.42 -2.44
CA ALA A 71 -0.61 -12.46 -1.50
C ALA A 71 -1.76 -13.01 -0.62
N ASN A 72 -2.76 -12.18 -0.27
CA ASN A 72 -3.94 -12.65 0.46
C ASN A 72 -4.75 -13.66 -0.39
N GLN A 73 -4.88 -13.40 -1.70
CA GLN A 73 -5.55 -14.30 -2.63
C GLN A 73 -4.73 -15.56 -2.88
N MET A 74 -3.39 -15.47 -2.91
CA MET A 74 -2.52 -16.65 -2.95
C MET A 74 -2.79 -17.59 -1.78
N ALA A 75 -2.90 -17.03 -0.56
CA ALA A 75 -3.23 -17.81 0.63
C ALA A 75 -4.61 -18.49 0.54
N THR A 76 -5.59 -17.81 -0.06
CA THR A 76 -6.94 -18.34 -0.25
C THR A 76 -6.99 -19.44 -1.31
N LEU A 77 -6.23 -19.28 -2.40
CA LEU A 77 -6.27 -20.17 -3.56
C LEU A 77 -5.35 -21.38 -3.44
N LYS A 78 -4.33 -21.32 -2.58
CA LYS A 78 -3.42 -22.45 -2.36
C LYS A 78 -4.21 -23.68 -1.90
N GLY A 79 -4.15 -24.74 -2.70
CA GLY A 79 -4.83 -26.00 -2.40
C GLY A 79 -6.36 -25.93 -2.42
N SER A 80 -6.96 -24.90 -3.02
CA SER A 80 -8.42 -24.75 -3.12
C SER A 80 -9.08 -25.83 -3.95
N GLY A 81 -8.35 -26.46 -4.87
CA GLY A 81 -8.84 -27.52 -5.74
C GLY A 81 -10.00 -27.09 -6.65
N ILE A 82 -10.10 -25.80 -6.99
CA ILE A 82 -11.16 -25.27 -7.85
C ILE A 82 -11.00 -25.85 -9.27
N PRO A 83 -11.96 -26.66 -9.75
CA PRO A 83 -11.90 -27.21 -11.08
C PRO A 83 -11.88 -26.09 -12.14
N GLY A 84 -11.02 -26.20 -13.14
CA GLY A 84 -10.90 -25.18 -14.20
C GLY A 84 -10.16 -23.91 -13.81
N LEU A 85 -9.42 -23.91 -12.71
CA LEU A 85 -8.39 -22.96 -12.35
C LEU A 85 -7.04 -23.67 -12.32
N LEU A 86 -5.94 -23.02 -12.73
CA LEU A 86 -4.59 -23.53 -12.50
C LEU A 86 -4.36 -23.73 -11.01
N GLU A 87 -3.91 -24.92 -10.62
CA GLU A 87 -3.67 -25.22 -9.22
C GLU A 87 -2.43 -24.48 -8.72
N LEU A 88 -2.64 -23.58 -7.77
CA LEU A 88 -1.60 -22.91 -7.02
C LEU A 88 -1.07 -23.87 -5.95
N VAL A 89 0.14 -24.37 -6.15
CA VAL A 89 0.76 -25.40 -5.32
C VAL A 89 1.45 -24.78 -4.10
N GLU A 90 2.25 -23.73 -4.35
CA GLU A 90 3.02 -23.04 -3.31
C GLU A 90 3.30 -21.60 -3.74
N TRP A 91 3.57 -20.73 -2.76
CA TRP A 91 4.02 -19.37 -2.99
C TRP A 91 4.83 -18.85 -1.82
N GLY A 92 5.73 -17.93 -2.09
CA GLY A 92 6.51 -17.28 -1.04
C GLY A 92 7.68 -16.46 -1.57
N PRO A 93 8.30 -15.65 -0.70
CA PRO A 93 9.50 -14.90 -1.06
C PRO A 93 10.72 -15.84 -1.12
N MET A 94 11.54 -15.67 -2.14
CA MET A 94 12.79 -16.40 -2.32
C MET A 94 13.87 -15.49 -2.91
N ASP A 95 15.13 -15.85 -2.68
CA ASP A 95 16.26 -15.15 -3.30
C ASP A 95 16.30 -15.46 -4.80
N TRP A 96 16.23 -14.40 -5.62
CA TRP A 96 16.22 -14.53 -7.07
C TRP A 96 17.51 -13.98 -7.66
N PRO A 97 18.41 -14.85 -8.10
CA PRO A 97 19.78 -14.45 -8.46
C PRO A 97 19.85 -13.56 -9.70
N LEU A 98 18.90 -13.66 -10.65
CA LEU A 98 18.89 -12.81 -11.84
C LEU A 98 18.64 -11.33 -11.51
N LEU A 99 17.96 -11.03 -10.41
CA LEU A 99 17.69 -9.67 -9.95
C LEU A 99 18.52 -9.28 -8.70
N GLY A 100 19.26 -10.23 -8.10
CA GLY A 100 20.07 -10.00 -6.91
C GLY A 100 19.27 -9.59 -5.66
N GLN A 101 17.98 -9.92 -5.62
CA GLN A 101 17.07 -9.57 -4.52
C GLN A 101 16.02 -10.66 -4.29
N ARG A 102 15.31 -10.58 -3.19
CA ARG A 102 14.17 -11.46 -2.92
C ARG A 102 12.96 -11.05 -3.75
N CYS A 103 12.36 -12.04 -4.42
CA CYS A 103 11.15 -11.88 -5.21
C CYS A 103 10.08 -12.85 -4.73
N MET A 104 8.82 -12.49 -4.95
CA MET A 104 7.72 -13.41 -4.74
C MET A 104 7.70 -14.44 -5.88
N ALA A 105 7.71 -15.72 -5.54
CA ALA A 105 7.53 -16.84 -6.45
C ALA A 105 6.16 -17.48 -6.22
N VAL A 106 5.48 -17.85 -7.32
CA VAL A 106 4.20 -18.56 -7.28
C VAL A 106 4.34 -19.83 -8.12
N VAL A 107 4.23 -20.98 -7.48
CA VAL A 107 4.40 -22.30 -8.11
C VAL A 107 3.03 -22.86 -8.50
N TYR A 108 2.90 -23.20 -9.77
CA TYR A 108 1.70 -23.76 -10.35
C TYR A 108 1.94 -25.15 -10.96
N GLU A 109 0.87 -25.94 -11.06
CA GLU A 109 0.85 -27.09 -11.94
C GLU A 109 0.94 -26.64 -13.40
N ARG A 110 1.84 -27.25 -14.18
CA ARG A 110 2.11 -26.82 -15.55
C ARG A 110 1.04 -27.29 -16.51
N PRO A 111 0.34 -26.39 -17.25
CA PRO A 111 -0.58 -26.77 -18.31
C PRO A 111 0.20 -27.27 -19.53
N LEU A 112 -0.21 -28.40 -20.11
CA LEU A 112 0.49 -29.04 -21.23
C LEU A 112 -0.20 -28.79 -22.57
N GLY A 113 -1.45 -28.34 -22.60
CA GLY A 113 -2.26 -28.19 -23.83
C GLY A 113 -2.09 -26.84 -24.54
N GLY A 114 -1.22 -25.94 -24.03
CA GLY A 114 -1.04 -24.59 -24.57
C GLY A 114 -2.17 -23.64 -24.21
N THR A 115 -2.14 -22.43 -24.77
CA THR A 115 -3.12 -21.37 -24.51
C THR A 115 -4.32 -21.44 -25.47
N LEU A 116 -5.43 -20.84 -25.06
CA LEU A 116 -6.60 -20.64 -25.92
C LEU A 116 -6.25 -19.76 -27.14
N ALA A 117 -5.36 -18.77 -26.96
CA ALA A 117 -4.88 -17.93 -28.06
C ALA A 117 -4.11 -18.71 -29.14
N GLU A 118 -3.26 -19.66 -28.73
CA GLU A 118 -2.56 -20.55 -29.69
C GLU A 118 -3.52 -21.46 -30.48
N ALA A 119 -4.59 -21.94 -29.79
CA ALA A 119 -5.60 -22.73 -30.47
C ALA A 119 -6.33 -21.97 -31.57
N PHE A 120 -6.52 -20.64 -31.43
CA PHE A 120 -7.11 -19.78 -32.47
C PHE A 120 -6.13 -19.60 -33.65
N SER A 121 -4.86 -19.28 -33.35
CA SER A 121 -3.85 -18.99 -34.32
C SER A 121 -3.57 -20.20 -35.22
N ALA A 122 -3.72 -21.42 -34.73
CA ALA A 122 -3.57 -22.67 -35.48
C ALA A 122 -4.78 -22.98 -36.38
N GLY A 123 -5.75 -22.08 -36.55
CA GLY A 123 -6.94 -22.29 -37.39
C GLY A 123 -8.00 -23.21 -36.77
N GLY A 124 -7.83 -23.60 -35.54
CA GLY A 124 -8.79 -24.40 -34.77
C GLY A 124 -9.99 -23.56 -34.31
N ARG A 125 -10.96 -23.36 -35.22
CA ARG A 125 -12.27 -22.80 -34.81
C ARG A 125 -12.98 -23.82 -33.95
N VAL A 126 -13.31 -23.43 -32.72
CA VAL A 126 -14.30 -24.20 -31.94
C VAL A 126 -15.65 -24.03 -32.63
N SER A 127 -16.34 -25.13 -32.90
CA SER A 127 -17.67 -25.06 -33.49
C SER A 127 -18.59 -24.21 -32.66
N ASP A 128 -19.34 -23.33 -33.29
CA ASP A 128 -20.33 -22.46 -32.64
C ASP A 128 -21.29 -23.24 -31.70
N TYR A 129 -21.55 -24.49 -32.06
CA TYR A 129 -22.38 -25.43 -31.29
C TYR A 129 -21.68 -25.93 -30.01
N ASP A 130 -20.35 -26.02 -30.04
CA ASP A 130 -19.56 -26.55 -28.93
C ASP A 130 -19.19 -25.47 -27.88
N VAL A 131 -19.14 -24.19 -28.28
CA VAL A 131 -18.73 -23.09 -27.39
C VAL A 131 -19.52 -23.06 -26.08
N PRO A 132 -20.87 -23.14 -26.04
CA PRO A 132 -21.60 -23.10 -24.78
C PRO A 132 -21.22 -24.22 -23.81
N ARG A 133 -21.06 -25.45 -24.29
CA ARG A 133 -20.81 -26.62 -23.45
C ARG A 133 -19.33 -26.87 -23.16
N ARG A 134 -18.44 -26.61 -24.12
CA ARG A 134 -17.02 -26.91 -23.95
C ARG A 134 -16.20 -25.77 -23.42
N VAL A 135 -16.70 -24.52 -23.54
CA VAL A 135 -15.98 -23.33 -23.09
C VAL A 135 -16.75 -22.60 -21.99
N VAL A 136 -18.00 -22.18 -22.25
CA VAL A 136 -18.74 -21.35 -21.31
C VAL A 136 -19.09 -22.10 -20.03
N GLU A 137 -19.70 -23.28 -20.14
CA GLU A 137 -20.17 -24.04 -18.98
C GLU A 137 -19.06 -24.38 -17.98
N PRO A 138 -17.90 -24.95 -18.38
CA PRO A 138 -16.83 -25.25 -17.42
C PRO A 138 -16.22 -23.98 -16.81
N LEU A 139 -16.00 -22.90 -17.59
CA LEU A 139 -15.43 -21.66 -17.08
C LEU A 139 -16.39 -20.93 -16.14
N VAL A 140 -17.69 -20.91 -16.43
CA VAL A 140 -18.70 -20.30 -15.53
C VAL A 140 -18.78 -21.06 -14.22
N ARG A 141 -18.70 -22.39 -14.25
CA ARG A 141 -18.62 -23.19 -13.01
C ARG A 141 -17.40 -22.82 -12.17
N SER A 142 -16.24 -22.70 -12.80
CA SER A 142 -15.00 -22.31 -12.12
C SER A 142 -15.09 -20.88 -11.55
N LEU A 143 -15.70 -19.94 -12.28
CA LEU A 143 -15.96 -18.59 -11.77
C LEU A 143 -16.90 -18.59 -10.56
N LYS A 144 -17.89 -19.47 -10.54
CA LYS A 144 -18.80 -19.62 -9.41
C LYS A 144 -18.06 -20.11 -8.16
N ASP A 145 -17.23 -21.13 -8.33
CA ASP A 145 -16.42 -21.68 -7.24
C ASP A 145 -15.40 -20.64 -6.75
N LEU A 146 -14.79 -19.88 -7.64
CA LEU A 146 -13.87 -18.80 -7.32
C LEU A 146 -14.57 -17.67 -6.56
N ALA A 147 -15.73 -17.22 -7.05
CA ALA A 147 -16.53 -16.19 -6.39
C ALA A 147 -16.98 -16.59 -4.98
N ALA A 148 -17.25 -17.89 -4.75
CA ALA A 148 -17.58 -18.41 -3.42
C ALA A 148 -16.45 -18.27 -2.40
N THR A 149 -15.19 -18.14 -2.85
CA THR A 149 -14.04 -17.83 -2.00
C THR A 149 -13.84 -16.33 -1.77
N GLY A 150 -14.67 -15.47 -2.37
CA GLY A 150 -14.54 -14.01 -2.32
C GLY A 150 -13.43 -13.45 -3.22
N VAL A 151 -12.89 -14.25 -4.14
CA VAL A 151 -11.83 -13.85 -5.07
C VAL A 151 -12.41 -13.60 -6.47
N THR A 152 -12.02 -12.48 -7.07
CA THR A 152 -12.23 -12.17 -8.49
C THR A 152 -10.97 -12.49 -9.28
N HIS A 153 -11.10 -13.00 -10.49
CA HIS A 153 -9.96 -13.39 -11.31
C HIS A 153 -9.22 -12.16 -11.87
N ARG A 154 -9.93 -11.29 -12.55
CA ARG A 154 -9.43 -10.00 -13.08
C ARG A 154 -8.23 -10.09 -14.05
N ALA A 155 -8.05 -11.26 -14.66
CA ALA A 155 -7.00 -11.49 -15.65
C ALA A 155 -7.47 -12.45 -16.78
N ILE A 156 -8.77 -12.40 -17.12
CA ILE A 156 -9.38 -13.29 -18.12
C ILE A 156 -9.12 -12.74 -19.51
N ARG A 157 -8.34 -13.49 -20.30
CA ARG A 157 -7.99 -13.19 -21.69
C ARG A 157 -7.50 -14.46 -22.39
N PRO A 158 -7.53 -14.56 -23.72
CA PRO A 158 -7.15 -15.79 -24.43
C PRO A 158 -5.73 -16.31 -24.13
N HIS A 159 -4.77 -15.42 -23.81
CA HIS A 159 -3.39 -15.79 -23.47
C HIS A 159 -3.23 -16.25 -22.01
N ASN A 160 -4.25 -16.08 -21.21
CA ASN A 160 -4.28 -16.54 -19.79
C ASN A 160 -5.39 -17.57 -19.54
N LEU A 161 -5.83 -18.21 -20.59
CA LEU A 161 -6.67 -19.39 -20.57
C LEU A 161 -5.90 -20.54 -21.21
N PHE A 162 -5.78 -21.64 -20.51
CA PHE A 162 -4.95 -22.79 -20.89
C PHE A 162 -5.79 -24.03 -21.07
N TYR A 163 -5.21 -25.03 -21.70
CA TYR A 163 -5.72 -26.40 -21.67
C TYR A 163 -4.82 -27.26 -20.78
N ARG A 164 -5.42 -28.08 -19.93
CA ARG A 164 -4.68 -28.92 -18.98
C ARG A 164 -3.74 -29.89 -19.70
N ASP A 165 -4.24 -30.51 -20.76
CA ASP A 165 -3.57 -31.56 -21.52
C ASP A 165 -3.60 -31.27 -23.02
N GLU A 166 -2.78 -32.03 -23.79
CA GLU A 166 -2.68 -31.92 -25.24
C GLU A 166 -3.99 -32.23 -26.00
N GLY A 167 -4.92 -32.94 -25.34
CA GLY A 167 -6.24 -33.22 -25.89
C GLY A 167 -7.15 -32.01 -26.02
N ARG A 168 -6.85 -30.91 -25.34
CA ARG A 168 -7.55 -29.61 -25.42
C ARG A 168 -9.06 -29.71 -25.22
N HIS A 169 -9.49 -30.53 -24.26
CA HIS A 169 -10.92 -30.78 -24.05
C HIS A 169 -11.60 -29.67 -23.24
N THR A 170 -10.97 -29.21 -22.16
CA THR A 170 -11.57 -28.25 -21.23
C THR A 170 -10.58 -27.13 -20.93
N PRO A 171 -10.95 -25.88 -21.20
CA PRO A 171 -10.12 -24.73 -20.82
C PRO A 171 -10.14 -24.51 -19.31
N LEU A 172 -9.06 -23.92 -18.80
CA LEU A 172 -8.91 -23.51 -17.41
C LEU A 172 -8.29 -22.10 -17.34
N PHE A 173 -8.63 -21.38 -16.30
CA PHE A 173 -8.07 -20.06 -16.02
C PHE A 173 -6.62 -20.16 -15.56
N GLY A 174 -5.80 -19.23 -16.01
CA GLY A 174 -4.41 -19.09 -15.62
C GLY A 174 -4.19 -18.30 -14.34
N ASP A 175 -3.04 -17.63 -14.25
CA ASP A 175 -2.68 -16.82 -13.11
C ASP A 175 -3.61 -15.61 -12.92
N CYS A 176 -3.93 -15.32 -11.66
CA CYS A 176 -4.72 -14.16 -11.26
C CYS A 176 -4.17 -13.46 -10.00
N VAL A 177 -2.95 -13.82 -9.57
CA VAL A 177 -2.41 -13.34 -8.29
C VAL A 177 -1.01 -12.70 -8.39
N SER A 178 -0.32 -12.85 -9.51
CA SER A 178 1.04 -12.28 -9.68
C SER A 178 1.07 -10.76 -9.81
N ALA A 179 -0.08 -10.12 -10.06
CA ALA A 179 -0.23 -8.67 -10.21
C ALA A 179 -1.52 -8.18 -9.55
N PRO A 180 -1.70 -6.87 -9.31
CA PRO A 180 -2.96 -6.29 -8.87
C PRO A 180 -4.12 -6.62 -9.82
N PRO A 181 -5.37 -6.60 -9.34
CA PRO A 181 -6.51 -6.98 -10.15
C PRO A 181 -6.66 -6.09 -11.39
N GLY A 182 -6.75 -6.70 -12.57
CA GLY A 182 -6.90 -5.99 -13.83
C GLY A 182 -5.63 -5.27 -14.33
N PHE A 183 -4.53 -5.32 -13.58
CA PHE A 183 -3.28 -4.63 -13.92
C PHE A 183 -2.71 -5.10 -15.27
N ASP A 184 -2.63 -6.39 -15.48
CA ASP A 184 -2.14 -7.03 -16.70
C ASP A 184 -3.21 -7.18 -17.79
N GLN A 185 -4.41 -6.64 -17.56
CA GLN A 185 -5.54 -6.83 -18.45
C GLN A 185 -5.56 -5.74 -19.52
N PRO A 186 -5.53 -6.07 -20.84
CA PRO A 186 -5.74 -5.09 -21.90
C PRO A 186 -7.11 -4.40 -21.77
N LEU A 187 -7.19 -3.13 -22.17
CA LEU A 187 -8.39 -2.30 -22.03
C LEU A 187 -9.64 -2.92 -22.66
N ALA A 188 -9.48 -3.70 -23.71
CA ALA A 188 -10.60 -4.38 -24.37
C ALA A 188 -11.39 -5.27 -23.41
N PHE A 189 -10.72 -5.95 -22.47
CA PHE A 189 -11.32 -6.89 -21.51
C PHE A 189 -11.85 -6.22 -20.25
N GLU A 190 -11.67 -4.92 -20.09
CA GLU A 190 -12.17 -4.16 -18.95
C GLU A 190 -13.50 -3.49 -19.29
N PRO A 191 -14.52 -3.57 -18.42
CA PRO A 191 -15.74 -2.76 -18.59
C PRO A 191 -15.41 -1.27 -18.43
N ILE A 192 -16.28 -0.40 -18.93
CA ILE A 192 -16.01 1.05 -19.04
C ILE A 192 -15.58 1.64 -17.70
N GLU A 193 -16.27 1.31 -16.63
CA GLU A 193 -16.04 1.83 -15.27
C GLU A 193 -14.63 1.50 -14.73
N ARG A 194 -14.04 0.37 -15.17
CA ARG A 194 -12.68 -0.04 -14.82
C ARG A 194 -11.65 0.45 -15.83
N ALA A 195 -12.01 0.41 -17.12
CA ALA A 195 -11.15 0.86 -18.21
C ALA A 195 -10.78 2.34 -18.13
N LEU A 196 -11.60 3.15 -17.49
CA LEU A 196 -11.37 4.57 -17.25
C LEU A 196 -10.28 4.86 -16.20
N ALA A 197 -9.92 3.89 -15.36
CA ALA A 197 -8.84 4.00 -14.39
C ALA A 197 -7.51 3.53 -14.99
N ALA A 198 -6.40 4.01 -14.42
CA ALA A 198 -5.08 3.44 -14.70
C ALA A 198 -5.03 1.96 -14.30
N PRO A 199 -4.22 1.11 -14.95
CA PRO A 199 -4.19 -0.33 -14.68
C PRO A 199 -4.06 -0.70 -13.19
N ALA A 200 -3.17 -0.04 -12.45
CA ALA A 200 -2.99 -0.25 -11.01
C ALA A 200 -4.20 0.18 -10.17
N GLY A 201 -4.99 1.13 -10.66
CA GLY A 201 -6.14 1.70 -9.97
C GLY A 201 -7.49 1.06 -10.29
N ARG A 202 -7.54 -0.06 -11.03
CA ARG A 202 -8.80 -0.72 -11.46
C ARG A 202 -9.55 -1.43 -10.33
N GLY A 203 -8.89 -1.72 -9.22
CA GLY A 203 -9.47 -2.34 -8.04
C GLY A 203 -9.89 -3.80 -8.23
N ASN A 204 -10.36 -4.41 -7.13
CA ASN A 204 -10.74 -5.82 -7.14
C ASN A 204 -11.90 -6.14 -8.09
N GLY A 205 -12.80 -5.20 -8.31
CA GLY A 205 -14.00 -5.46 -9.10
C GLY A 205 -14.95 -6.47 -8.45
N ASP A 206 -15.87 -6.97 -9.25
CA ASP A 206 -16.78 -8.04 -8.87
C ASP A 206 -16.85 -9.11 -9.95
N ILE A 207 -17.67 -10.16 -9.73
CA ILE A 207 -17.80 -11.29 -10.66
C ILE A 207 -18.32 -10.87 -12.04
N THR A 208 -19.07 -9.77 -12.12
CA THR A 208 -19.61 -9.30 -13.40
C THR A 208 -18.53 -8.67 -14.28
N ASP A 209 -17.41 -8.20 -13.68
CA ASP A 209 -16.23 -7.75 -14.43
C ASP A 209 -15.49 -8.94 -15.08
N ASP A 210 -15.40 -10.07 -14.36
CA ASP A 210 -14.85 -11.32 -14.90
C ASP A 210 -15.73 -11.90 -16.01
N ILE A 211 -17.04 -11.83 -15.86
CA ILE A 211 -18.04 -12.23 -16.88
C ILE A 211 -17.89 -11.34 -18.12
N TYR A 212 -17.70 -10.03 -17.96
CA TYR A 212 -17.42 -9.13 -19.07
C TYR A 212 -16.14 -9.54 -19.83
N ALA A 213 -15.07 -9.80 -19.11
CA ALA A 213 -13.80 -10.23 -19.73
C ALA A 213 -13.93 -11.60 -20.44
N LEU A 214 -14.71 -12.52 -19.85
CA LEU A 214 -15.06 -13.78 -20.50
C LEU A 214 -15.84 -13.53 -21.81
N ALA A 215 -16.81 -12.62 -21.82
CA ALA A 215 -17.56 -12.30 -23.04
C ALA A 215 -16.69 -11.75 -24.14
N VAL A 216 -15.72 -10.85 -23.84
CA VAL A 216 -14.74 -10.37 -24.83
C VAL A 216 -13.89 -11.52 -25.36
N THR A 217 -13.47 -12.43 -24.49
CA THR A 217 -12.74 -13.65 -24.89
C THR A 217 -13.59 -14.51 -25.84
N LEU A 218 -14.88 -14.67 -25.55
CA LEU A 218 -15.80 -15.42 -26.42
C LEU A 218 -16.00 -14.73 -27.79
N VAL A 219 -16.08 -13.40 -27.84
CA VAL A 219 -16.12 -12.66 -29.13
C VAL A 219 -14.89 -12.99 -29.95
N MET A 220 -13.70 -12.90 -29.36
CA MET A 220 -12.45 -13.22 -30.07
C MET A 220 -12.39 -14.67 -30.54
N LEU A 221 -12.86 -15.61 -29.72
CA LEU A 221 -12.96 -17.03 -30.03
C LEU A 221 -13.89 -17.29 -31.25
N LEU A 222 -15.06 -16.69 -31.24
CA LEU A 222 -16.09 -16.88 -32.27
C LEU A 222 -15.66 -16.23 -33.61
N VAL A 223 -15.01 -15.08 -33.53
CA VAL A 223 -14.52 -14.32 -34.69
C VAL A 223 -13.21 -14.89 -35.25
N GLY A 224 -12.41 -15.54 -34.36
CA GLY A 224 -11.09 -16.09 -34.69
C GLY A 224 -9.98 -15.03 -34.81
N ARG A 225 -10.22 -13.81 -34.30
CA ARG A 225 -9.25 -12.70 -34.27
C ARG A 225 -9.67 -11.67 -33.20
N ASN A 226 -8.76 -10.77 -32.89
CA ASN A 226 -9.11 -9.59 -32.11
C ASN A 226 -9.82 -8.54 -33.02
N PRO A 227 -11.12 -8.27 -32.83
CA PRO A 227 -11.85 -7.37 -33.70
C PRO A 227 -11.42 -5.90 -33.58
N VAL A 228 -10.75 -5.54 -32.50
CA VAL A 228 -10.32 -4.16 -32.18
C VAL A 228 -8.79 -4.00 -32.20
N ALA A 229 -8.07 -4.91 -32.82
CA ALA A 229 -6.60 -4.91 -32.85
C ALA A 229 -5.97 -3.67 -33.52
N GLN A 230 -6.72 -2.97 -34.36
CA GLN A 230 -6.28 -1.76 -35.08
C GLN A 230 -6.67 -0.45 -34.38
N MET A 231 -7.42 -0.53 -33.27
CA MET A 231 -7.82 0.64 -32.49
C MET A 231 -6.79 0.90 -31.39
N SER A 232 -6.49 2.17 -31.19
CA SER A 232 -5.79 2.58 -29.95
C SER A 232 -6.72 2.42 -28.75
N ASP A 233 -6.15 2.38 -27.54
CA ASP A 233 -6.92 2.28 -26.31
C ASP A 233 -7.89 3.46 -26.16
N ASP A 234 -7.50 4.68 -26.58
CA ASP A 234 -8.36 5.87 -26.54
C ASP A 234 -9.54 5.78 -27.50
N GLU A 235 -9.30 5.33 -28.72
CA GLU A 235 -10.36 5.11 -29.72
C GLU A 235 -11.34 4.02 -29.29
N LEU A 236 -10.81 2.93 -28.74
CA LEU A 236 -11.63 1.82 -28.23
C LEU A 236 -12.50 2.28 -27.04
N LEU A 237 -11.91 2.99 -26.09
CA LEU A 237 -12.64 3.47 -24.93
C LEU A 237 -13.72 4.49 -25.32
N ALA A 238 -13.41 5.42 -26.22
CA ALA A 238 -14.41 6.35 -26.75
C ALA A 238 -15.55 5.60 -27.46
N ALA A 239 -15.23 4.61 -28.29
CA ALA A 239 -16.22 3.77 -28.95
C ALA A 239 -17.11 2.99 -27.98
N LYS A 240 -16.56 2.43 -26.89
CA LYS A 240 -17.32 1.76 -25.84
C LYS A 240 -18.27 2.75 -25.14
N ILE A 241 -17.78 3.92 -24.74
CA ILE A 241 -18.57 4.95 -24.06
C ILE A 241 -19.69 5.48 -24.93
N GLU A 242 -19.43 5.75 -26.22
CA GLU A 242 -20.40 6.40 -27.12
C GLU A 242 -21.40 5.41 -27.72
N ARG A 243 -20.96 4.23 -28.10
CA ARG A 243 -21.79 3.24 -28.81
C ARG A 243 -22.18 2.04 -27.96
N GLY A 244 -21.49 1.85 -26.83
CA GLY A 244 -21.60 0.72 -25.94
C GLY A 244 -20.67 -0.42 -26.32
N SER A 245 -20.28 -1.19 -25.29
CA SER A 245 -19.26 -2.27 -25.40
C SER A 245 -19.63 -3.33 -26.43
N TYR A 246 -20.86 -3.85 -26.42
CA TYR A 246 -21.29 -4.86 -27.42
C TYR A 246 -21.16 -4.32 -28.85
N THR A 247 -21.60 -3.09 -29.09
CA THR A 247 -21.53 -2.46 -30.40
C THR A 247 -20.09 -2.25 -30.86
N ALA A 248 -19.23 -1.79 -29.95
CA ALA A 248 -17.82 -1.53 -30.26
C ALA A 248 -17.04 -2.82 -30.57
N LEU A 249 -17.35 -3.92 -29.86
CA LEU A 249 -16.58 -5.16 -29.89
C LEU A 249 -17.14 -6.23 -30.85
N ALA A 250 -18.48 -6.30 -31.06
CA ALA A 250 -19.11 -7.46 -31.67
C ALA A 250 -20.11 -7.14 -32.79
N GLU A 251 -20.68 -5.92 -32.87
CA GLU A 251 -21.81 -5.65 -33.79
C GLU A 251 -21.45 -5.79 -35.28
N ARG A 252 -20.20 -5.46 -35.65
CA ARG A 252 -19.71 -5.57 -37.02
C ARG A 252 -19.20 -6.97 -37.38
N GLU A 253 -19.16 -7.87 -36.40
CA GLU A 253 -18.61 -9.20 -36.53
C GLU A 253 -19.70 -10.25 -36.81
N ARG A 254 -19.34 -11.33 -37.46
CA ARG A 254 -20.25 -12.46 -37.69
C ARG A 254 -20.31 -13.34 -36.44
N VAL A 255 -21.14 -12.94 -35.51
CA VAL A 255 -21.43 -13.73 -34.28
C VAL A 255 -22.60 -14.66 -34.55
N PRO A 256 -22.52 -15.95 -34.13
CA PRO A 256 -23.63 -16.89 -34.23
C PRO A 256 -24.88 -16.39 -33.51
N MET A 257 -26.06 -16.63 -34.08
CA MET A 257 -27.32 -16.12 -33.50
C MET A 257 -27.55 -16.61 -32.06
N ALA A 258 -27.15 -17.82 -31.73
CA ALA A 258 -27.26 -18.39 -30.38
C ALA A 258 -26.41 -17.66 -29.35
N MET A 259 -25.35 -16.96 -29.77
CA MET A 259 -24.42 -16.24 -28.91
C MET A 259 -24.73 -14.73 -28.77
N ILE A 260 -25.62 -14.19 -29.60
CA ILE A 260 -25.96 -12.75 -29.57
C ILE A 260 -26.59 -12.36 -28.24
N GLU A 261 -27.54 -13.16 -27.75
CA GLU A 261 -28.25 -12.87 -26.48
C GLU A 261 -27.29 -12.87 -25.28
N PRO A 262 -26.50 -13.95 -25.02
CA PRO A 262 -25.59 -13.95 -23.87
C PRO A 262 -24.50 -12.86 -24.01
N LEU A 263 -23.93 -12.65 -25.18
CA LEU A 263 -22.91 -11.60 -25.35
C LEU A 263 -23.45 -10.20 -25.07
N ARG A 264 -24.71 -9.90 -25.45
CA ARG A 264 -25.36 -8.64 -25.09
C ARG A 264 -25.62 -8.51 -23.60
N GLY A 265 -25.96 -9.59 -22.91
CA GLY A 265 -26.15 -9.61 -21.47
C GLY A 265 -24.83 -9.42 -20.72
N MET A 266 -23.82 -10.17 -21.10
CA MET A 266 -22.49 -10.14 -20.44
C MET A 266 -21.71 -8.86 -20.73
N LEU A 267 -21.86 -8.24 -21.91
CA LEU A 267 -21.23 -6.97 -22.30
C LEU A 267 -22.09 -5.74 -22.01
N ASN A 268 -23.08 -5.85 -21.13
CA ASN A 268 -23.89 -4.70 -20.73
C ASN A 268 -23.04 -3.67 -19.97
N ASP A 269 -23.12 -2.41 -20.38
CA ASP A 269 -22.35 -1.31 -19.79
C ASP A 269 -22.91 -0.82 -18.45
N ASP A 270 -24.15 -1.18 -18.11
CA ASP A 270 -24.70 -0.95 -16.78
C ASP A 270 -24.33 -2.15 -15.86
N PRO A 271 -23.45 -1.96 -14.86
CA PRO A 271 -23.04 -3.07 -13.99
C PRO A 271 -24.21 -3.76 -13.27
N ALA A 272 -25.26 -2.99 -12.96
CA ALA A 272 -26.47 -3.54 -12.29
C ALA A 272 -27.36 -4.37 -13.22
N ALA A 273 -27.22 -4.18 -14.52
CA ALA A 273 -27.98 -4.87 -15.56
C ALA A 273 -27.14 -5.90 -16.34
N ARG A 274 -25.82 -5.91 -16.11
CA ARG A 274 -24.90 -6.92 -16.67
C ARG A 274 -25.25 -8.28 -16.13
N TRP A 275 -25.27 -9.30 -17.01
CA TRP A 275 -25.53 -10.65 -16.59
C TRP A 275 -24.51 -11.12 -15.54
N GLY A 276 -25.01 -11.73 -14.48
CA GLY A 276 -24.25 -12.47 -13.50
C GLY A 276 -24.17 -13.96 -13.86
N LEU A 277 -23.68 -14.75 -12.92
CA LEU A 277 -23.56 -16.21 -13.08
C LEU A 277 -24.94 -16.88 -13.24
N GLU A 278 -25.95 -16.39 -12.54
CA GLU A 278 -27.31 -16.97 -12.56
C GLU A 278 -27.95 -16.86 -13.95
N GLU A 279 -27.86 -15.70 -14.60
CA GLU A 279 -28.41 -15.49 -15.94
C GLU A 279 -27.72 -16.37 -16.99
N ILE A 280 -26.40 -16.58 -16.84
CA ILE A 280 -25.65 -17.46 -17.75
C ILE A 280 -26.04 -18.92 -17.52
N GLU A 281 -26.20 -19.38 -16.28
CA GLU A 281 -26.66 -20.75 -15.96
C GLU A 281 -28.06 -21.00 -16.50
N LEU A 282 -28.98 -20.02 -16.37
CA LEU A 282 -30.32 -20.09 -16.97
C LEU A 282 -30.24 -20.22 -18.48
N TRP A 283 -29.43 -19.41 -19.15
CA TRP A 283 -29.24 -19.51 -20.60
C TRP A 283 -28.65 -20.85 -21.03
N LEU A 284 -27.62 -21.36 -20.33
CA LEU A 284 -27.03 -22.69 -20.58
C LEU A 284 -28.07 -23.83 -20.43
N SER A 285 -29.04 -23.66 -19.55
CA SER A 285 -30.16 -24.61 -19.38
C SER A 285 -31.23 -24.51 -20.48
N GLY A 286 -31.06 -23.61 -21.46
CA GLY A 286 -31.99 -23.41 -22.56
C GLY A 286 -33.17 -22.48 -22.22
N ARG A 287 -33.12 -21.78 -21.07
CA ARG A 287 -34.14 -20.77 -20.72
C ARG A 287 -33.79 -19.46 -21.43
N ARG A 288 -34.78 -18.75 -21.93
CA ARG A 288 -34.62 -17.43 -22.50
C ARG A 288 -34.46 -16.40 -21.37
N VAL A 289 -33.32 -15.73 -21.33
CA VAL A 289 -33.02 -14.64 -20.43
C VAL A 289 -32.85 -13.39 -21.26
N ALA A 290 -33.89 -12.58 -21.39
CA ALA A 290 -33.78 -11.35 -22.16
C ALA A 290 -32.78 -10.39 -21.49
N PRO A 291 -31.70 -9.94 -22.19
CA PRO A 291 -30.82 -8.94 -21.64
C PRO A 291 -31.61 -7.68 -21.26
N ALA A 292 -31.31 -7.11 -20.11
CA ALA A 292 -31.93 -5.86 -19.70
C ALA A 292 -31.73 -4.81 -20.79
N ARG A 293 -32.74 -3.97 -21.01
CA ARG A 293 -32.65 -2.91 -22.02
C ARG A 293 -31.45 -2.03 -21.72
N LYS A 294 -30.61 -1.84 -22.71
CA LYS A 294 -29.48 -0.92 -22.64
C LYS A 294 -29.99 0.45 -22.15
N ARG A 295 -29.43 0.94 -21.04
CA ARG A 295 -29.68 2.32 -20.62
C ARG A 295 -29.26 3.23 -21.76
N ALA A 296 -30.19 4.11 -22.22
CA ALA A 296 -29.87 5.01 -23.30
C ALA A 296 -28.68 5.90 -22.89
N ILE A 297 -27.59 5.80 -23.65
CA ILE A 297 -26.45 6.70 -23.46
C ILE A 297 -26.95 8.11 -23.80
N LYS A 298 -26.85 9.02 -22.84
CA LYS A 298 -27.29 10.41 -23.06
C LYS A 298 -26.21 11.13 -23.87
N HIS A 299 -26.46 11.31 -25.14
CA HIS A 299 -25.63 12.11 -26.03
C HIS A 299 -26.06 13.57 -26.01
N ALA A 300 -25.10 14.46 -26.16
CA ALA A 300 -25.37 15.87 -26.40
C ALA A 300 -26.03 16.09 -27.77
N GLY A 301 -26.95 17.05 -27.86
CA GLY A 301 -27.54 17.45 -29.12
C GLY A 301 -26.55 18.05 -30.14
N MET A 302 -25.49 18.69 -29.62
CA MET A 302 -24.27 19.07 -30.37
C MET A 302 -23.05 18.68 -29.58
N PRO A 303 -21.97 18.16 -30.23
CA PRO A 303 -20.74 17.79 -29.54
C PRO A 303 -20.06 19.02 -28.95
N PHE A 304 -19.27 18.80 -27.89
CA PHE A 304 -18.36 19.80 -27.36
C PHE A 304 -16.97 19.55 -27.96
N HIS A 305 -16.49 20.52 -28.74
CA HIS A 305 -15.16 20.42 -29.33
C HIS A 305 -14.09 20.77 -28.30
N PHE A 306 -13.19 19.81 -27.98
CA PHE A 306 -12.14 19.98 -26.98
C PHE A 306 -10.94 19.09 -27.31
N ALA A 307 -9.73 19.62 -27.14
CA ALA A 307 -8.46 18.92 -27.40
C ALA A 307 -8.39 18.24 -28.79
N GLY A 308 -9.02 18.86 -29.82
CA GLY A 308 -9.03 18.34 -31.20
C GLY A 308 -10.06 17.25 -31.48
N TYR A 309 -10.93 16.92 -30.52
CA TYR A 309 -11.98 15.89 -30.67
C TYR A 309 -13.37 16.46 -30.33
N ASP A 310 -14.38 15.79 -30.89
CA ASP A 310 -15.80 16.09 -30.64
C ASP A 310 -16.35 15.18 -29.56
N HIS A 311 -16.70 15.71 -28.40
CA HIS A 311 -17.21 14.95 -27.26
C HIS A 311 -18.73 15.02 -27.19
N VAL A 312 -19.36 13.88 -27.37
CA VAL A 312 -20.86 13.78 -27.33
C VAL A 312 -21.34 13.29 -25.94
N THR A 313 -20.45 12.88 -25.05
CA THR A 313 -20.79 12.43 -23.68
C THR A 313 -19.99 13.18 -22.63
N ARG A 314 -20.53 13.26 -21.42
CA ARG A 314 -19.83 13.87 -20.27
C ARG A 314 -18.58 13.08 -19.88
N THR A 315 -18.64 11.76 -19.96
CA THR A 315 -17.55 10.85 -19.57
C THR A 315 -16.33 11.02 -20.48
N THR A 316 -16.54 11.09 -21.82
CA THR A 316 -15.41 11.34 -22.76
C THR A 316 -14.80 12.72 -22.56
N LEU A 317 -15.65 13.74 -22.32
CA LEU A 317 -15.19 15.10 -22.03
C LEU A 317 -14.41 15.17 -20.72
N ALA A 318 -14.96 14.62 -19.63
CA ALA A 318 -14.29 14.60 -18.32
C ALA A 318 -12.90 13.93 -18.38
N ARG A 319 -12.78 12.82 -19.14
CA ARG A 319 -11.51 12.16 -19.38
C ARG A 319 -10.53 13.05 -20.16
N ALA A 320 -10.97 13.64 -21.27
CA ALA A 320 -10.14 14.50 -22.09
C ALA A 320 -9.65 15.74 -21.31
N MET A 321 -10.51 16.32 -20.45
CA MET A 321 -10.13 17.45 -19.59
C MET A 321 -9.00 17.10 -18.64
N THR A 322 -9.01 15.91 -18.03
CA THR A 322 -7.94 15.47 -17.12
C THR A 322 -6.63 15.13 -17.84
N GLN A 323 -6.66 14.88 -19.14
CA GLN A 323 -5.49 14.70 -19.98
C GLN A 323 -4.91 16.04 -20.49
N ASN A 324 -5.73 17.09 -20.58
CA ASN A 324 -5.38 18.40 -21.14
C ASN A 324 -5.73 19.52 -20.14
N VAL A 325 -5.15 19.46 -18.95
CA VAL A 325 -5.52 20.28 -17.78
C VAL A 325 -5.52 21.79 -18.06
N ARG A 326 -4.48 22.32 -18.73
CA ARG A 326 -4.38 23.78 -18.99
C ARG A 326 -5.49 24.30 -19.89
N GLU A 327 -5.79 23.57 -20.97
CA GLU A 327 -6.88 23.92 -21.89
C GLU A 327 -8.23 23.77 -21.18
N ALA A 328 -8.42 22.70 -20.42
CA ALA A 328 -9.62 22.44 -19.64
C ALA A 328 -9.90 23.56 -18.62
N ALA A 329 -8.88 24.00 -17.89
CA ALA A 329 -8.98 25.11 -16.95
C ALA A 329 -9.38 26.44 -17.64
N THR A 330 -8.80 26.70 -18.80
CA THR A 330 -9.13 27.88 -19.61
C THR A 330 -10.60 27.86 -20.07
N VAL A 331 -11.05 26.74 -20.65
CA VAL A 331 -12.42 26.55 -21.14
C VAL A 331 -13.43 26.65 -20.00
N ALA A 332 -13.11 26.09 -18.83
CA ALA A 332 -13.98 26.15 -17.65
C ALA A 332 -14.12 27.60 -17.13
N ARG A 333 -13.01 28.33 -16.98
CA ARG A 333 -13.03 29.75 -16.53
C ARG A 333 -13.74 30.68 -17.50
N GLN A 334 -13.72 30.37 -18.80
CA GLN A 334 -14.44 31.11 -19.83
C GLN A 334 -15.96 30.83 -19.83
N GLY A 335 -16.44 29.87 -19.04
CA GLY A 335 -17.82 29.51 -18.91
C GLY A 335 -18.41 28.77 -20.12
N HIS A 336 -17.58 28.18 -20.99
CA HIS A 336 -18.03 27.47 -22.19
C HIS A 336 -18.79 26.16 -21.90
N LEU A 337 -18.59 25.58 -20.73
CA LEU A 337 -19.25 24.32 -20.31
C LEU A 337 -20.74 24.53 -20.00
N GLU A 338 -21.09 25.63 -19.35
CA GLU A 338 -22.45 25.89 -18.91
C GLU A 338 -23.50 25.92 -20.08
N PRO A 339 -23.29 26.68 -21.17
CA PRO A 339 -24.26 26.68 -22.29
C PRO A 339 -24.39 25.29 -22.92
N TRP A 340 -23.32 24.52 -23.01
CA TRP A 340 -23.35 23.16 -23.55
C TRP A 340 -24.15 22.21 -22.67
N LEU A 341 -23.91 22.25 -21.35
CA LEU A 341 -24.63 21.42 -20.38
C LEU A 341 -26.12 21.72 -20.36
N ILE A 342 -26.50 23.00 -20.41
CA ILE A 342 -27.92 23.42 -20.40
C ILE A 342 -28.59 23.08 -21.72
N ARG A 343 -28.03 23.54 -22.86
CA ARG A 343 -28.72 23.50 -24.16
C ARG A 343 -28.63 22.15 -24.86
N HIS A 344 -27.46 21.47 -24.75
CA HIS A 344 -27.20 20.25 -25.52
C HIS A 344 -27.26 18.98 -24.68
N MET A 345 -27.01 19.08 -23.36
CA MET A 345 -27.12 17.95 -22.43
C MET A 345 -28.44 17.96 -21.63
N ASN A 346 -29.22 19.04 -21.65
CA ASN A 346 -30.40 19.23 -20.80
C ASN A 346 -30.13 18.85 -19.33
N ALA A 347 -29.09 19.49 -18.74
CA ALA A 347 -28.58 19.22 -17.40
C ALA A 347 -28.23 20.53 -16.66
N PRO A 348 -29.25 21.38 -16.31
CA PRO A 348 -29.01 22.65 -15.63
C PRO A 348 -28.37 22.47 -14.26
N ASP A 349 -28.83 21.50 -13.44
CA ASP A 349 -28.26 21.24 -12.11
C ASP A 349 -26.77 20.91 -12.19
N LEU A 350 -26.34 20.25 -13.28
CA LEU A 350 -24.94 19.94 -13.51
C LEU A 350 -24.13 21.18 -13.91
N ALA A 351 -24.74 22.10 -14.65
CA ALA A 351 -24.14 23.39 -15.00
C ALA A 351 -23.89 24.24 -13.75
N ASP A 352 -24.86 24.28 -12.83
CA ASP A 352 -24.72 24.96 -11.54
C ASP A 352 -23.59 24.36 -10.72
N ALA A 353 -23.50 23.01 -10.61
CA ALA A 353 -22.42 22.32 -9.91
C ALA A 353 -21.03 22.59 -10.53
N VAL A 354 -20.94 22.65 -11.86
CA VAL A 354 -19.71 23.02 -12.57
C VAL A 354 -19.29 24.45 -12.24
N ASN A 355 -20.25 25.41 -12.25
CA ASN A 355 -19.99 26.81 -11.91
C ASN A 355 -19.53 26.94 -10.44
N GLU A 356 -20.14 26.20 -9.51
CA GLU A 356 -19.73 26.18 -8.10
C GLU A 356 -18.26 25.75 -7.93
N VAL A 357 -17.83 24.72 -8.66
CA VAL A 357 -16.41 24.27 -8.64
C VAL A 357 -15.48 25.36 -9.17
N VAL A 358 -15.84 26.02 -10.29
CA VAL A 358 -15.02 27.06 -10.91
C VAL A 358 -14.88 28.26 -9.98
N GLU A 359 -16.01 28.78 -9.44
CA GLU A 359 -16.00 29.92 -8.54
C GLU A 359 -15.31 29.60 -7.18
N GLY A 360 -15.56 28.42 -6.62
CA GLY A 360 -14.91 27.99 -5.40
C GLY A 360 -13.38 27.87 -5.55
N THR A 361 -12.90 27.54 -6.74
CA THR A 361 -11.45 27.48 -7.02
C THR A 361 -10.86 28.89 -7.19
N LYS A 362 -11.57 29.81 -7.85
CA LYS A 362 -11.13 31.23 -7.98
C LYS A 362 -10.95 31.90 -6.61
N ALA A 363 -11.82 31.59 -5.66
CA ALA A 363 -11.71 32.13 -4.30
C ALA A 363 -10.46 31.65 -3.55
N GLN A 364 -9.85 30.56 -4.00
CA GLN A 364 -8.62 29.96 -3.42
C GLN A 364 -7.33 30.33 -4.17
N GLU A 365 -7.39 31.10 -5.26
CA GLU A 365 -6.27 31.41 -6.16
C GLU A 365 -5.11 32.22 -5.51
N GLY A 366 -5.22 32.63 -4.25
CA GLY A 366 -4.16 33.39 -3.56
C GLY A 366 -2.95 32.55 -3.10
N ASP A 367 -3.01 31.24 -3.04
CA ASP A 367 -2.03 30.47 -2.21
C ASP A 367 -1.53 29.12 -2.78
N LEU A 368 -1.99 28.61 -3.92
CA LEU A 368 -1.68 27.24 -4.34
C LEU A 368 -1.14 27.13 -5.77
N ARG A 369 0.10 26.66 -5.89
CA ARG A 369 0.63 26.06 -7.13
C ARG A 369 -0.21 24.80 -7.44
N GLY A 370 -0.85 24.75 -8.62
CA GLY A 370 -1.64 23.57 -9.04
C GLY A 370 -3.15 23.77 -8.94
N THR A 371 -3.66 25.03 -8.88
CA THR A 371 -5.11 25.33 -8.88
C THR A 371 -5.83 24.75 -10.07
N ASP A 372 -5.19 24.68 -11.25
CA ASP A 372 -5.79 24.12 -12.46
C ASP A 372 -5.99 22.60 -12.33
N ASP A 373 -5.02 21.86 -11.83
CA ASP A 373 -5.13 20.42 -11.62
C ASP A 373 -6.26 20.07 -10.64
N VAL A 374 -6.38 20.84 -9.56
CA VAL A 374 -7.43 20.66 -8.54
C VAL A 374 -8.80 20.95 -9.13
N MET A 375 -8.94 22.08 -9.84
CA MET A 375 -10.20 22.47 -10.48
C MET A 375 -10.65 21.40 -11.48
N VAL A 376 -9.74 20.96 -12.36
CA VAL A 376 -10.08 19.98 -13.40
C VAL A 376 -10.39 18.60 -12.79
N ALA A 377 -9.70 18.18 -11.73
CA ALA A 377 -10.02 16.95 -11.02
C ALA A 377 -11.44 17.01 -10.39
N ARG A 378 -11.80 18.13 -9.76
CA ARG A 378 -13.15 18.34 -9.21
C ARG A 378 -14.21 18.38 -10.31
N LEU A 379 -13.94 19.08 -11.41
CA LEU A 379 -14.84 19.12 -12.58
C LEU A 379 -15.05 17.71 -13.16
N ALA A 380 -14.00 16.91 -13.26
CA ALA A 380 -14.10 15.54 -13.76
C ALA A 380 -15.01 14.66 -12.88
N ILE A 381 -14.93 14.80 -11.54
CA ILE A 381 -15.82 14.09 -10.61
C ILE A 381 -17.27 14.55 -10.77
N VAL A 382 -17.51 15.85 -10.92
CA VAL A 382 -18.87 16.39 -11.09
C VAL A 382 -19.47 15.98 -12.45
N LEU A 383 -18.68 16.02 -13.52
CA LEU A 383 -19.14 15.62 -14.86
C LEU A 383 -19.37 14.10 -14.98
N ASP A 384 -18.55 13.29 -14.32
CA ASP A 384 -18.56 11.82 -14.39
C ASP A 384 -18.43 11.20 -12.99
N PRO A 385 -19.48 11.31 -12.15
CA PRO A 385 -19.43 10.83 -10.76
C PRO A 385 -19.27 9.30 -10.62
N ALA A 386 -19.64 8.54 -11.65
CA ALA A 386 -19.40 7.09 -11.67
C ALA A 386 -17.97 6.71 -12.11
N GLY A 387 -17.23 7.67 -12.65
CA GLY A 387 -15.86 7.45 -13.10
C GLY A 387 -14.83 7.39 -11.97
N PRO A 388 -13.59 7.01 -12.28
CA PRO A 388 -12.50 7.02 -11.32
C PRO A 388 -12.08 8.44 -10.96
N ILE A 389 -11.44 8.58 -9.80
CA ILE A 389 -10.75 9.81 -9.42
C ILE A 389 -9.49 9.94 -10.28
N ARG A 390 -9.28 11.12 -10.88
CA ARG A 390 -8.14 11.42 -11.77
C ARG A 390 -7.47 12.71 -11.32
N TYR A 391 -6.18 12.63 -11.02
CA TYR A 391 -5.40 13.78 -10.57
C TYR A 391 -3.95 13.66 -11.01
N LYS A 392 -3.42 14.59 -11.80
CA LYS A 392 -2.02 14.63 -12.28
C LYS A 392 -1.53 13.28 -12.84
N GLY A 393 -2.34 12.60 -13.64
CA GLY A 393 -2.02 11.28 -14.20
C GLY A 393 -2.27 10.09 -13.26
N PHE A 394 -2.40 10.30 -11.96
CA PHE A 394 -2.80 9.27 -11.02
C PHE A 394 -4.32 9.05 -11.11
N SER A 395 -4.73 7.81 -11.38
CA SER A 395 -6.15 7.51 -11.62
C SER A 395 -6.54 6.17 -10.98
N PHE A 396 -7.64 6.18 -10.22
CA PHE A 396 -8.09 5.00 -9.49
C PHE A 396 -9.62 5.01 -9.27
N VAL A 397 -10.24 3.84 -9.33
CA VAL A 397 -11.55 3.63 -8.71
C VAL A 397 -11.37 3.60 -7.21
N ILE A 398 -12.41 3.91 -6.44
CA ILE A 398 -12.27 4.14 -5.00
C ILE A 398 -11.60 2.97 -4.24
N GLU A 399 -11.94 1.73 -4.58
CA GLU A 399 -11.32 0.53 -3.99
C GLU A 399 -9.94 0.18 -4.59
N GLY A 400 -9.54 0.83 -5.66
CA GLY A 400 -8.25 0.65 -6.35
C GLY A 400 -7.12 1.54 -5.84
N PHE A 401 -7.39 2.41 -4.87
CA PHE A 401 -6.38 3.35 -4.36
C PHE A 401 -5.14 2.64 -3.80
N GLY A 402 -5.33 1.61 -2.98
CA GLY A 402 -4.22 0.89 -2.34
C GLY A 402 -3.23 0.32 -3.36
N PRO A 403 -3.64 -0.54 -4.28
CA PRO A 403 -2.76 -1.05 -5.34
C PRO A 403 -2.14 0.04 -6.20
N ALA A 404 -2.89 1.11 -6.53
CA ALA A 404 -2.36 2.25 -7.29
C ALA A 404 -1.22 2.96 -6.53
N LEU A 405 -1.40 3.19 -5.23
CA LEU A 405 -0.37 3.77 -4.37
C LEU A 405 0.86 2.86 -4.28
N ALA A 406 0.66 1.54 -4.11
CA ALA A 406 1.75 0.59 -3.99
C ALA A 406 2.58 0.51 -5.30
N VAL A 407 1.93 0.48 -6.46
CA VAL A 407 2.62 0.48 -7.76
C VAL A 407 3.39 1.79 -7.97
N ALA A 408 2.77 2.94 -7.69
CA ALA A 408 3.45 4.23 -7.78
C ALA A 408 4.68 4.26 -6.87
N TRP A 409 4.55 3.78 -5.63
CA TRP A 409 5.67 3.71 -4.69
C TRP A 409 6.81 2.80 -5.17
N LEU A 410 6.48 1.59 -5.61
CA LEU A 410 7.49 0.59 -6.02
C LEU A 410 8.20 0.96 -7.33
N ARG A 411 7.58 1.78 -8.20
CA ARG A 411 8.17 2.22 -9.47
C ARG A 411 8.95 3.51 -9.36
N ASP A 412 8.33 4.50 -8.72
CA ASP A 412 8.81 5.89 -8.75
C ASP A 412 9.42 6.32 -7.40
N GLY A 413 9.31 5.46 -6.37
CA GLY A 413 9.66 5.82 -5.01
C GLY A 413 8.63 6.77 -4.39
N HIS A 414 9.10 7.80 -3.68
CA HIS A 414 8.21 8.78 -3.07
C HIS A 414 7.52 9.64 -4.14
N SER A 415 6.19 9.63 -4.15
CA SER A 415 5.35 10.45 -5.01
C SER A 415 4.34 11.24 -4.18
N ASP A 416 4.33 12.57 -4.34
CA ASP A 416 3.38 13.43 -3.63
C ASP A 416 1.96 13.36 -4.20
N THR A 417 1.78 12.92 -5.44
CA THR A 417 0.49 12.95 -6.15
C THR A 417 -0.62 12.16 -5.44
N PRO A 418 -0.41 10.91 -4.96
CA PRO A 418 -1.42 10.20 -4.18
C PRO A 418 -1.77 10.89 -2.86
N ALA A 419 -0.75 11.45 -2.16
CA ALA A 419 -0.95 12.20 -0.93
C ALA A 419 -1.76 13.48 -1.16
N GLU A 420 -1.46 14.22 -2.23
CA GLU A 420 -2.20 15.42 -2.65
C GLU A 420 -3.68 15.06 -2.94
N ALA A 421 -3.95 14.00 -3.70
CA ALA A 421 -5.32 13.60 -4.04
C ALA A 421 -6.18 13.35 -2.78
N ILE A 422 -5.61 12.73 -1.75
CA ILE A 422 -6.28 12.49 -0.47
C ILE A 422 -6.41 13.80 0.34
N SER A 423 -5.32 14.57 0.44
CA SER A 423 -5.28 15.82 1.23
C SER A 423 -6.26 16.86 0.70
N LEU A 424 -6.44 16.94 -0.63
CA LEU A 424 -7.40 17.80 -1.32
C LEU A 424 -8.86 17.33 -1.13
N GLY A 425 -9.09 16.17 -0.50
CA GLY A 425 -10.40 15.62 -0.23
C GLY A 425 -11.15 15.12 -1.47
N LEU A 426 -10.43 14.76 -2.55
CA LEU A 426 -11.07 14.26 -3.78
C LEU A 426 -11.93 13.01 -3.55
N PRO A 427 -11.54 12.02 -2.70
CA PRO A 427 -12.41 10.89 -2.37
C PRO A 427 -13.72 11.32 -1.70
N GLY A 428 -13.67 12.24 -0.73
CA GLY A 428 -14.88 12.76 -0.08
C GLY A 428 -15.82 13.47 -1.06
N LEU A 429 -15.26 14.25 -2.00
CA LEU A 429 -16.05 14.86 -3.08
C LEU A 429 -16.68 13.78 -3.99
N TRP A 430 -15.93 12.73 -4.32
CA TRP A 430 -16.43 11.62 -5.12
C TRP A 430 -17.59 10.90 -4.42
N PHE A 431 -17.49 10.62 -3.10
CA PHE A 431 -18.60 10.03 -2.34
C PHE A 431 -19.81 10.94 -2.29
N ALA A 432 -19.62 12.24 -2.13
CA ALA A 432 -20.72 13.23 -2.12
C ALA A 432 -21.44 13.34 -3.47
N ALA A 433 -20.72 13.11 -4.58
CA ALA A 433 -21.27 13.15 -5.93
C ALA A 433 -22.06 11.88 -6.32
N GLN A 434 -22.07 10.82 -5.49
CA GLN A 434 -22.79 9.59 -5.79
C GLN A 434 -24.30 9.78 -5.66
N LEU A 435 -25.05 9.48 -6.73
CA LEU A 435 -26.52 9.57 -6.74
C LEU A 435 -27.19 8.50 -5.84
N THR A 436 -26.53 7.36 -5.66
CA THR A 436 -26.99 6.24 -4.82
C THR A 436 -25.86 5.72 -3.97
N SER A 437 -26.11 5.63 -2.67
CA SER A 437 -25.14 4.99 -1.76
C SER A 437 -25.17 3.49 -1.96
N LYS A 438 -24.00 2.88 -2.26
CA LYS A 438 -23.83 1.42 -2.34
C LYS A 438 -23.43 0.85 -0.98
N PRO A 439 -23.80 -0.40 -0.68
CA PRO A 439 -23.23 -1.11 0.45
C PRO A 439 -21.69 -1.09 0.35
N GLY A 440 -21.02 -0.72 1.43
CA GLY A 440 -19.54 -0.60 1.44
C GLY A 440 -18.99 0.82 1.26
N PHE A 441 -19.75 1.79 0.76
CA PHE A 441 -19.26 3.18 0.63
C PHE A 441 -18.96 3.83 1.98
N GLY A 442 -19.80 3.61 3.00
CA GLY A 442 -19.58 4.20 4.32
C GLY A 442 -18.27 3.74 5.00
N PRO A 443 -17.91 2.44 4.99
CA PRO A 443 -16.57 2.01 5.45
C PRO A 443 -15.44 2.63 4.67
N LEU A 444 -15.51 2.69 3.33
CA LEU A 444 -14.46 3.28 2.49
C LEU A 444 -14.30 4.77 2.73
N ASP A 445 -15.38 5.54 2.85
CA ASP A 445 -15.33 6.97 3.15
C ASP A 445 -14.62 7.22 4.49
N ARG A 446 -14.93 6.44 5.52
CA ARG A 446 -14.21 6.49 6.81
C ARG A 446 -12.73 6.16 6.66
N THR A 447 -12.39 5.18 5.85
CA THR A 447 -10.99 4.85 5.55
C THR A 447 -10.27 6.04 4.93
N PHE A 448 -10.84 6.69 3.92
CA PHE A 448 -10.21 7.87 3.30
C PHE A 448 -10.13 9.08 4.26
N ALA A 449 -11.12 9.28 5.12
CA ALA A 449 -11.03 10.28 6.18
C ALA A 449 -9.86 9.99 7.14
N GLN A 450 -9.65 8.73 7.49
CA GLN A 450 -8.52 8.28 8.32
C GLN A 450 -7.17 8.44 7.60
N LEU A 451 -7.07 8.06 6.32
CA LEU A 451 -5.86 8.29 5.52
C LEU A 451 -5.50 9.77 5.45
N ARG A 452 -6.51 10.64 5.29
CA ARG A 452 -6.29 12.09 5.32
C ARG A 452 -5.76 12.57 6.68
N ALA A 453 -6.28 12.03 7.77
CA ALA A 453 -5.77 12.33 9.11
C ALA A 453 -4.30 11.89 9.28
N TYR A 454 -3.93 10.73 8.77
CA TYR A 454 -2.54 10.28 8.79
C TYR A 454 -1.59 11.18 7.98
N LEU A 455 -2.04 11.71 6.85
CA LEU A 455 -1.24 12.66 6.06
C LEU A 455 -1.05 14.02 6.75
N GLN A 456 -2.00 14.42 7.58
CA GLN A 456 -1.95 15.69 8.33
C GLN A 456 -1.15 15.58 9.64
N ALA A 457 -1.03 14.38 10.19
CA ALA A 457 -0.31 14.15 11.44
C ALA A 457 1.20 14.19 11.20
N PRO A 458 1.97 14.97 11.97
CA PRO A 458 3.41 15.00 11.86
C PRO A 458 4.05 13.81 12.59
N GLY A 459 5.25 13.41 12.16
CA GLY A 459 6.10 12.50 12.90
C GLY A 459 6.18 11.07 12.35
N PRO A 460 6.99 10.22 12.98
CA PRO A 460 7.16 8.82 12.61
C PRO A 460 5.85 8.04 12.79
N GLY A 461 5.60 7.09 11.92
CA GLY A 461 4.38 6.27 11.97
C GLY A 461 3.17 6.89 11.26
N TYR A 462 3.31 8.08 10.69
CA TYR A 462 2.31 8.82 9.94
C TYR A 462 2.77 9.10 8.50
N GLY A 463 2.01 9.91 7.77
CA GLY A 463 2.34 10.29 6.41
C GLY A 463 1.90 9.26 5.36
N LEU A 464 2.48 9.40 4.15
CA LEU A 464 2.16 8.55 3.01
C LEU A 464 2.58 7.10 3.24
N GLU A 465 3.66 6.87 3.97
CA GLU A 465 4.14 5.54 4.35
C GLU A 465 3.09 4.79 5.20
N ARG A 466 2.40 5.50 6.10
CA ARG A 466 1.27 4.91 6.84
C ARG A 466 0.12 4.55 5.91
N CYS A 467 -0.26 5.43 5.00
CA CYS A 467 -1.31 5.18 4.02
C CYS A 467 -0.97 3.96 3.15
N LEU A 468 0.29 3.82 2.74
CA LEU A 468 0.79 2.70 1.94
C LEU A 468 0.53 1.35 2.63
N TYR A 469 0.91 1.21 3.89
CA TYR A 469 0.75 -0.05 4.62
C TYR A 469 -0.69 -0.32 5.06
N GLU A 470 -1.46 0.70 5.40
CA GLU A 470 -2.88 0.54 5.75
C GLU A 470 -3.71 0.02 4.58
N THR A 471 -3.42 0.50 3.38
CA THR A 471 -4.17 0.12 2.18
C THR A 471 -3.64 -1.12 1.48
N ASN A 472 -2.44 -1.59 1.84
CA ASN A 472 -1.79 -2.77 1.27
C ASN A 472 -1.28 -3.73 2.36
N PRO A 473 -2.18 -4.51 2.99
CA PRO A 473 -1.82 -5.37 4.11
C PRO A 473 -0.76 -6.44 3.82
N ALA A 474 -0.57 -6.84 2.59
CA ALA A 474 0.41 -7.85 2.19
C ALA A 474 1.72 -7.25 1.64
N LEU A 475 1.83 -5.92 1.57
CA LEU A 475 3.05 -5.28 1.08
C LEU A 475 4.19 -5.43 2.12
N PRO A 476 5.37 -5.91 1.72
CA PRO A 476 6.51 -5.98 2.62
C PRO A 476 7.00 -4.59 3.03
N CYS A 477 7.67 -4.52 4.17
CA CYS A 477 8.27 -3.27 4.67
C CYS A 477 9.28 -2.72 3.65
N GLN A 478 9.08 -1.49 3.22
CA GLN A 478 9.89 -0.81 2.19
C GLN A 478 11.08 -0.02 2.77
N SER A 479 11.49 -0.34 3.99
CA SER A 479 12.67 0.27 4.59
C SER A 479 13.94 -0.12 3.83
N PRO A 480 14.84 0.83 3.52
CA PRO A 480 16.16 0.53 2.97
C PRO A 480 16.99 -0.44 3.84
N HIS A 481 16.76 -0.45 5.16
CA HIS A 481 17.42 -1.40 6.07
C HIS A 481 17.02 -2.86 5.83
N LEU A 482 15.90 -3.09 5.15
CA LEU A 482 15.30 -4.40 4.92
C LEU A 482 15.17 -4.72 3.42
N SER A 483 15.87 -4.01 2.55
CA SER A 483 15.74 -4.11 1.08
C SER A 483 15.95 -5.52 0.53
N ASN A 484 16.78 -6.33 1.20
CA ASN A 484 17.05 -7.71 0.81
C ASN A 484 16.14 -8.74 1.53
N LEU A 485 15.20 -8.27 2.36
CA LEU A 485 14.30 -9.09 3.14
C LEU A 485 12.85 -8.84 2.72
N TYR A 486 12.02 -9.87 2.79
CA TYR A 486 10.59 -9.75 2.44
C TYR A 486 9.77 -9.87 3.72
N VAL A 487 9.64 -8.76 4.46
CA VAL A 487 9.01 -8.71 5.80
C VAL A 487 7.58 -8.20 5.67
N THR A 488 6.60 -9.04 5.95
CA THR A 488 5.17 -8.69 5.89
C THR A 488 4.49 -8.61 7.25
N GLU A 489 5.07 -9.21 8.28
CA GLU A 489 4.53 -9.22 9.64
C GLU A 489 5.49 -8.57 10.65
N VAL A 490 4.93 -7.93 11.70
CA VAL A 490 5.75 -7.30 12.76
C VAL A 490 6.59 -8.33 13.51
N ARG A 491 6.13 -9.60 13.59
CA ARG A 491 6.90 -10.68 14.22
C ARG A 491 8.19 -10.99 13.46
N GLU A 492 8.13 -10.94 12.11
CA GLU A 492 9.28 -11.14 11.22
C GLU A 492 10.21 -9.92 11.21
N LEU A 493 9.66 -8.73 11.47
CA LEU A 493 10.41 -7.47 11.48
C LEU A 493 11.53 -7.50 12.52
N MET A 494 11.29 -8.05 13.71
CA MET A 494 12.26 -8.00 14.81
C MET A 494 13.55 -8.82 14.53
N PRO A 495 13.47 -10.08 14.07
CA PRO A 495 14.67 -10.82 13.65
C PRO A 495 15.34 -10.19 12.42
N ALA A 496 14.56 -9.63 11.50
CA ALA A 496 15.09 -8.96 10.31
C ALA A 496 15.90 -7.70 10.67
N LEU A 497 15.43 -6.92 11.64
CA LEU A 497 16.16 -5.77 12.17
C LEU A 497 17.41 -6.19 12.96
N ASP A 498 17.36 -7.32 13.66
CA ASP A 498 18.52 -7.87 14.37
C ASP A 498 19.65 -8.26 13.42
N ASP A 499 19.28 -8.96 12.34
CA ASP A 499 20.22 -9.34 11.27
C ASP A 499 20.79 -8.09 10.56
N ALA A 500 19.93 -7.17 10.16
CA ALA A 500 20.33 -5.92 9.52
C ALA A 500 21.25 -5.08 10.42
N ALA A 501 20.97 -4.99 11.72
CA ALA A 501 21.80 -4.28 12.68
C ALA A 501 23.18 -4.93 12.87
N GLY A 502 23.27 -6.27 12.76
CA GLY A 502 24.53 -7.00 12.78
C GLY A 502 25.48 -6.68 11.60
N HIS A 503 24.91 -6.25 10.47
CA HIS A 503 25.65 -5.92 9.25
C HIS A 503 25.80 -4.40 9.04
N ALA A 504 25.07 -3.58 9.77
CA ALA A 504 25.07 -2.13 9.64
C ALA A 504 26.33 -1.50 10.26
N GLY A 505 26.75 -0.36 9.75
CA GLY A 505 27.82 0.46 10.34
C GLY A 505 27.44 0.98 11.74
N ALA A 506 28.44 1.20 12.58
CA ALA A 506 28.25 1.74 13.92
C ALA A 506 27.49 3.09 13.87
N GLY A 507 26.46 3.24 14.68
CA GLY A 507 25.62 4.44 14.77
C GLY A 507 24.46 4.52 13.80
N THR A 508 24.22 3.49 12.97
CA THR A 508 23.02 3.43 12.11
C THR A 508 21.78 3.20 12.97
N ARG A 509 20.82 4.12 12.89
CA ARG A 509 19.54 3.98 13.63
C ARG A 509 18.71 2.85 13.04
N PRO A 510 18.22 1.89 13.85
CA PRO A 510 17.45 0.75 13.37
C PRO A 510 15.96 1.10 13.10
N MET A 511 15.63 2.38 13.03
CA MET A 511 14.27 2.88 12.86
C MET A 511 14.26 4.02 11.86
N ASP A 512 13.47 3.87 10.80
CA ASP A 512 13.16 4.90 9.83
C ASP A 512 11.64 5.13 9.74
N ARG A 513 11.20 5.98 8.82
CA ARG A 513 9.79 6.30 8.63
C ARG A 513 8.98 5.08 8.17
N HIS A 514 9.56 4.22 7.32
CA HIS A 514 8.91 3.01 6.86
C HIS A 514 8.68 2.00 7.98
N ILE A 515 9.70 1.74 8.77
CA ILE A 515 9.62 0.81 9.90
C ILE A 515 8.57 1.31 10.90
N ALA A 516 8.61 2.60 11.26
CA ALA A 516 7.64 3.19 12.18
C ALA A 516 6.21 3.10 11.63
N ALA A 517 5.98 3.43 10.36
CA ALA A 517 4.68 3.36 9.70
C ALA A 517 4.20 1.91 9.52
N PHE A 518 5.10 0.98 9.21
CA PHE A 518 4.80 -0.44 9.10
C PHE A 518 4.34 -1.03 10.45
N ILE A 519 5.08 -0.74 11.53
CA ILE A 519 4.67 -1.16 12.88
C ILE A 519 3.32 -0.56 13.22
N ALA A 520 3.15 0.74 13.00
CA ALA A 520 1.92 1.44 13.30
C ALA A 520 0.71 0.85 12.54
N ALA A 521 0.88 0.42 11.28
CA ALA A 521 -0.18 -0.18 10.46
C ALA A 521 -0.51 -1.63 10.83
N ARG A 522 0.43 -2.38 11.42
CA ARG A 522 0.32 -3.83 11.64
C ARG A 522 0.17 -4.23 13.11
N PHE A 523 0.59 -3.37 14.03
CA PHE A 523 0.58 -3.68 15.46
C PHE A 523 -0.64 -3.07 16.13
N SER A 524 -1.55 -3.88 16.63
CA SER A 524 -2.88 -3.50 17.13
C SER A 524 -2.91 -2.87 18.53
N HIS A 525 -1.74 -2.57 19.11
CA HIS A 525 -1.65 -1.98 20.44
C HIS A 525 -1.41 -0.47 20.34
N ASP A 526 -1.77 0.26 21.41
CA ASP A 526 -1.46 1.68 21.49
C ASP A 526 0.06 1.90 21.59
N ILE A 527 0.63 2.46 20.52
CA ILE A 527 2.05 2.81 20.41
C ILE A 527 2.27 4.30 20.22
N GLU A 528 1.22 5.09 20.29
CA GLU A 528 1.26 6.55 20.08
C GLU A 528 2.30 7.25 20.98
N PRO A 529 2.42 6.95 22.28
CA PRO A 529 3.44 7.56 23.14
C PRO A 529 4.86 7.29 22.65
N HIS A 530 5.11 6.07 22.11
CA HIS A 530 6.42 5.69 21.58
C HIS A 530 6.73 6.42 20.28
N LEU A 531 5.76 6.50 19.36
CA LEU A 531 5.91 7.23 18.09
C LEU A 531 6.16 8.71 18.33
N THR A 532 5.44 9.33 19.25
CA THR A 532 5.64 10.71 19.66
C THR A 532 7.07 10.93 20.20
N ALA A 533 7.55 10.03 21.06
CA ALA A 533 8.92 10.09 21.57
C ALA A 533 9.97 9.94 20.48
N ILE A 534 9.76 9.04 19.51
CA ILE A 534 10.65 8.88 18.35
C ILE A 534 10.74 10.17 17.53
N GLY A 535 9.63 10.90 17.41
CA GLY A 535 9.54 12.16 16.65
C GLY A 535 10.13 13.39 17.36
N GLU A 536 10.55 13.27 18.63
CA GLU A 536 11.13 14.39 19.37
C GLU A 536 12.45 14.86 18.74
N SER A 537 12.68 16.18 18.73
CA SER A 537 13.90 16.78 18.22
C SER A 537 15.15 16.50 19.08
N ARG A 538 14.94 16.20 20.34
CA ARG A 538 16.00 15.83 21.29
C ARG A 538 16.43 14.37 21.05
N GLU A 539 17.70 14.20 20.78
CA GLU A 539 18.29 12.90 20.45
C GLU A 539 18.09 11.84 21.54
N ASP A 540 18.27 12.23 22.81
CA ASP A 540 18.05 11.36 23.96
C ASP A 540 16.63 10.81 24.02
N LYS A 541 15.62 11.68 23.82
CA LYS A 541 14.21 11.26 23.82
C LYS A 541 13.85 10.40 22.63
N SER A 542 14.35 10.76 21.44
CA SER A 542 14.14 9.98 20.23
C SER A 542 14.71 8.56 20.35
N LEU A 543 15.92 8.41 20.89
CA LEU A 543 16.54 7.11 21.15
C LEU A 543 15.78 6.29 22.18
N ILE A 544 15.35 6.92 23.27
CA ILE A 544 14.49 6.26 24.29
C ILE A 544 13.17 5.81 23.65
N GLY A 545 12.58 6.62 22.77
CA GLY A 545 11.38 6.26 22.01
C GLY A 545 11.58 5.00 21.16
N ILE A 546 12.69 4.93 20.40
CA ILE A 546 13.05 3.75 19.61
C ILE A 546 13.22 2.53 20.51
N LEU A 547 14.02 2.64 21.56
CA LEU A 547 14.25 1.54 22.49
C LEU A 547 12.94 1.07 23.15
N SER A 548 12.09 1.99 23.58
CA SER A 548 10.83 1.66 24.24
C SER A 548 9.85 0.92 23.30
N LEU A 549 9.75 1.34 22.04
CA LEU A 549 8.91 0.68 21.04
C LEU A 549 9.42 -0.74 20.74
N LEU A 550 10.72 -0.88 20.48
CA LEU A 550 11.31 -2.17 20.16
C LEU A 550 11.29 -3.13 21.37
N ALA A 551 11.49 -2.62 22.58
CA ALA A 551 11.33 -3.38 23.82
C ALA A 551 9.89 -3.86 24.02
N LEU A 552 8.89 -3.01 23.75
CA LEU A 552 7.48 -3.39 23.79
C LEU A 552 7.18 -4.52 22.78
N LEU A 553 7.70 -4.41 21.54
CA LEU A 553 7.52 -5.42 20.52
C LEU A 553 8.16 -6.75 20.91
N GLN A 554 9.43 -6.74 21.39
CA GLN A 554 10.11 -7.95 21.82
C GLN A 554 9.33 -8.66 22.93
N TRP A 555 8.85 -7.91 23.91
CA TRP A 555 8.09 -8.44 25.03
C TRP A 555 6.71 -9.00 24.60
N ARG A 556 5.93 -8.21 23.85
CA ARG A 556 4.57 -8.58 23.44
C ARG A 556 4.52 -9.75 22.48
N LEU A 557 5.43 -9.77 21.51
CA LEU A 557 5.52 -10.82 20.49
C LEU A 557 6.31 -12.05 20.96
N LYS A 558 6.89 -11.98 22.16
CA LYS A 558 7.76 -13.06 22.73
C LYS A 558 8.88 -13.44 21.77
N VAL A 559 9.54 -12.43 21.20
CA VAL A 559 10.65 -12.66 20.27
C VAL A 559 11.88 -13.12 21.05
N PRO A 560 12.66 -14.11 20.53
CA PRO A 560 13.92 -14.54 21.13
C PRO A 560 14.92 -13.40 21.34
N PRO A 561 16.03 -13.64 22.07
CA PRO A 561 17.10 -12.65 22.23
C PRO A 561 17.57 -12.07 20.90
N LEU A 562 17.75 -10.75 20.86
CA LEU A 562 18.14 -9.95 19.69
C LEU A 562 19.51 -9.33 19.94
N PHE A 563 20.57 -10.01 19.50
CA PHE A 563 21.94 -9.63 19.84
C PHE A 563 22.48 -8.47 19.02
N GLY A 564 22.24 -8.46 17.70
CA GLY A 564 22.66 -7.39 16.79
C GLY A 564 21.96 -6.09 17.11
N LEU A 565 20.63 -6.13 17.27
CA LEU A 565 19.81 -4.97 17.57
C LEU A 565 20.13 -4.37 18.96
N SER A 566 20.29 -5.23 19.98
CA SER A 566 20.69 -4.80 21.32
C SER A 566 22.08 -4.18 21.34
N SER A 567 23.02 -4.70 20.54
CA SER A 567 24.38 -4.14 20.39
C SER A 567 24.33 -2.76 19.71
N ALA A 568 23.61 -2.64 18.61
CA ALA A 568 23.46 -1.38 17.88
C ALA A 568 22.83 -0.29 18.77
N ILE A 569 21.71 -0.60 19.43
CA ILE A 569 21.04 0.34 20.33
C ILE A 569 21.92 0.67 21.54
N GLY A 570 22.51 -0.35 22.19
CA GLY A 570 23.39 -0.16 23.34
C GLY A 570 24.54 0.80 23.07
N GLY A 571 25.12 0.73 21.84
CA GLY A 571 26.17 1.65 21.40
C GLY A 571 25.71 3.09 21.19
N MET A 572 24.43 3.33 21.00
CA MET A 572 23.83 4.66 20.79
C MET A 572 23.29 5.32 22.07
N LEU A 573 23.23 4.63 23.20
CA LEU A 573 22.60 5.13 24.42
C LEU A 573 23.35 6.28 25.14
N GLY A 574 24.52 6.70 24.66
CA GLY A 574 25.28 7.79 25.23
C GLY A 574 24.48 9.06 25.53
N PRO A 575 23.72 9.63 24.58
CA PRO A 575 22.87 10.80 24.82
C PRO A 575 21.85 10.59 25.96
N ALA A 576 21.22 9.40 26.03
CA ALA A 576 20.26 9.06 27.07
C ALA A 576 20.90 8.92 28.44
N ILE A 577 22.09 8.35 28.51
CA ILE A 577 22.87 8.22 29.77
C ILE A 577 23.31 9.59 30.28
N ASN A 578 23.69 10.49 29.37
CA ASN A 578 24.14 11.84 29.71
C ASN A 578 23.03 12.73 30.32
N THR A 579 21.76 12.32 30.23
CA THR A 579 20.64 12.99 30.91
C THR A 579 20.63 12.77 32.44
N TYR A 580 21.37 11.78 32.94
CA TYR A 580 21.58 11.62 34.38
C TYR A 580 22.59 12.62 34.90
N HIS A 581 22.30 13.27 36.03
CA HIS A 581 23.17 14.28 36.64
C HIS A 581 24.29 13.63 37.46
N ASN A 582 24.01 12.52 38.14
CA ASN A 582 24.95 11.81 38.98
C ASN A 582 25.97 10.99 38.15
N ARG A 583 27.26 11.28 38.34
CA ARG A 583 28.37 10.59 37.65
C ARG A 583 28.47 9.10 37.98
N GLU A 584 28.18 8.71 39.21
CA GLU A 584 28.24 7.32 39.63
C GLU A 584 27.12 6.52 38.96
N THR A 585 25.90 7.06 38.94
CA THR A 585 24.76 6.46 38.22
C THR A 585 25.06 6.26 36.74
N ARG A 586 25.68 7.24 36.07
CA ARG A 586 26.11 7.07 34.68
C ARG A 586 27.08 5.91 34.49
N ARG A 587 28.11 5.83 35.33
CA ARG A 587 29.13 4.74 35.28
C ARG A 587 28.53 3.34 35.59
N GLU A 588 27.55 3.28 36.47
CA GLU A 588 26.84 2.03 36.78
C GLU A 588 26.06 1.57 35.54
N ILE A 589 25.31 2.47 34.90
CA ILE A 589 24.55 2.18 33.67
C ILE A 589 25.51 1.72 32.56
N GLU A 590 26.60 2.44 32.31
CA GLU A 590 27.59 2.12 31.30
C GLU A 590 28.22 0.72 31.51
N ARG A 591 28.42 0.28 32.77
CA ARG A 591 28.96 -1.04 33.10
C ARG A 591 27.98 -2.19 32.89
N GLU A 592 26.67 -1.92 33.07
CA GLU A 592 25.61 -2.93 32.92
C GLU A 592 25.22 -3.17 31.46
N ILE A 593 25.32 -2.15 30.60
CA ILE A 593 24.94 -2.26 29.17
C ILE A 593 25.59 -3.45 28.47
N PRO A 594 26.94 -3.71 28.55
CA PRO A 594 27.55 -4.85 27.86
C PRO A 594 27.02 -6.21 28.31
N ARG A 595 26.54 -6.30 29.55
CA ARG A 595 25.91 -7.53 30.08
C ARG A 595 24.55 -7.77 29.42
N LEU A 596 23.69 -6.73 29.39
CA LEU A 596 22.34 -6.81 28.81
C LEU A 596 22.37 -6.98 27.29
N VAL A 597 23.30 -6.34 26.61
CA VAL A 597 23.55 -6.53 25.18
C VAL A 597 23.85 -8.01 24.87
N ARG A 598 24.69 -8.65 25.66
CA ARG A 598 24.99 -10.10 25.51
C ARG A 598 23.80 -11.01 25.82
N GLN A 599 22.80 -10.52 26.53
CA GLN A 599 21.55 -11.24 26.77
C GLN A 599 20.53 -11.02 25.63
N GLY A 600 20.71 -10.00 24.80
CA GLY A 600 19.80 -9.67 23.69
C GLY A 600 18.43 -9.19 24.14
N SER A 601 18.34 -8.59 25.34
CA SER A 601 17.09 -8.16 25.96
C SER A 601 16.90 -6.64 25.88
N LEU A 602 16.09 -6.19 24.95
CA LEU A 602 15.71 -4.77 24.82
C LEU A 602 14.83 -4.28 25.99
N PRO A 603 13.90 -5.09 26.54
CA PRO A 603 13.13 -4.69 27.72
C PRO A 603 14.02 -4.39 28.92
N GLU A 604 15.03 -5.20 29.18
CA GLU A 604 15.97 -4.97 30.29
C GLU A 604 16.86 -3.74 30.04
N LEU A 605 17.28 -3.49 28.79
CA LEU A 605 17.98 -2.28 28.41
C LEU A 605 17.11 -1.02 28.63
N TYR A 606 15.84 -1.10 28.27
CA TYR A 606 14.89 0.00 28.52
C TYR A 606 14.71 0.26 30.02
N ASP A 607 14.49 -0.80 30.80
CA ASP A 607 14.34 -0.68 32.25
C ASP A 607 15.62 -0.15 32.94
N LEU A 608 16.79 -0.48 32.42
CA LEU A 608 18.05 0.08 32.90
C LEU A 608 18.12 1.60 32.74
N ILE A 609 17.69 2.11 31.56
CA ILE A 609 17.77 3.56 31.21
C ILE A 609 16.61 4.37 31.80
N GLU A 610 15.39 3.83 31.80
CA GLU A 610 14.17 4.54 32.22
C GLU A 610 13.60 4.02 33.56
N ASN A 611 14.45 3.46 34.43
CA ASN A 611 14.04 3.05 35.76
C ASN A 611 13.51 4.24 36.57
N THR A 612 12.23 4.20 36.88
CA THR A 612 11.49 5.31 37.52
C THR A 612 12.12 5.74 38.87
N GLU A 613 12.55 4.76 39.67
CA GLU A 613 13.15 5.05 40.98
C GLU A 613 14.53 5.67 40.84
N ARG A 614 15.36 5.18 39.91
CA ARG A 614 16.68 5.74 39.62
C ARG A 614 16.57 7.16 39.06
N ARG A 615 15.62 7.42 38.15
CA ARG A 615 15.33 8.74 37.60
C ARG A 615 14.86 9.72 38.69
N ARG A 616 14.03 9.24 39.60
CA ARG A 616 13.57 10.09 40.73
C ARG A 616 14.73 10.44 41.64
N ARG A 617 15.54 9.49 42.07
CA ARG A 617 16.71 9.75 42.92
C ARG A 617 17.68 10.73 42.32
N ASP A 618 17.96 10.59 41.02
CA ASP A 618 18.88 11.49 40.29
C ASP A 618 18.33 12.92 40.26
N ARG A 619 17.04 13.11 39.99
CA ARG A 619 16.40 14.44 39.98
C ARG A 619 16.36 15.09 41.39
N ASP A 620 15.98 14.31 42.38
CA ASP A 620 15.90 14.80 43.75
C ASP A 620 17.29 15.19 44.29
N GLY A 621 18.30 14.35 43.95
CA GLY A 621 19.70 14.65 44.31
C GLY A 621 20.23 15.90 43.60
N TYR A 622 19.93 16.04 42.29
CA TYR A 622 20.31 17.26 41.56
C TYR A 622 19.64 18.52 42.08
N ALA A 623 18.34 18.45 42.38
CA ALA A 623 17.62 19.58 42.95
C ALA A 623 18.18 20.00 44.31
N ALA A 624 18.52 19.02 45.18
CA ALA A 624 19.17 19.29 46.47
C ALA A 624 20.53 19.96 46.30
N ALA A 625 21.39 19.40 45.41
CA ALA A 625 22.72 19.95 45.14
C ALA A 625 22.65 21.36 44.52
N THR A 626 21.69 21.60 43.63
CA THR A 626 21.49 22.94 43.04
C THR A 626 21.03 23.96 44.09
N ALA A 627 20.13 23.57 45.00
CA ALA A 627 19.68 24.42 46.07
C ALA A 627 20.84 24.79 47.05
N GLU A 628 21.70 23.81 47.35
CA GLU A 628 22.88 24.02 48.20
C GLU A 628 23.89 24.95 47.49
N PHE A 629 24.14 24.74 46.21
CA PHE A 629 25.02 25.57 45.39
C PHE A 629 24.50 27.04 45.35
N THR A 630 23.22 27.22 45.05
CA THR A 630 22.61 28.57 44.97
C THR A 630 22.65 29.29 46.34
N ALA A 631 22.46 28.54 47.41
CA ALA A 631 22.57 29.10 48.78
C ALA A 631 24.02 29.54 49.09
N ALA A 632 25.00 28.70 48.71
CA ALA A 632 26.40 29.03 48.91
C ALA A 632 26.83 30.23 48.01
N GLU A 633 26.35 30.30 46.79
CA GLU A 633 26.63 31.43 45.87
C GLU A 633 26.03 32.75 46.43
N ALA A 634 24.79 32.70 46.94
CA ALA A 634 24.17 33.83 47.59
C ALA A 634 24.98 34.31 48.83
N GLU A 635 25.50 33.37 49.63
CA GLU A 635 26.35 33.70 50.81
C GLU A 635 27.68 34.36 50.34
N ILE A 636 28.31 33.84 49.28
CA ILE A 636 29.51 34.46 48.69
C ILE A 636 29.22 35.89 48.23
N GLN A 637 28.11 36.09 47.50
CA GLN A 637 27.72 37.41 47.02
C GLN A 637 27.42 38.38 48.19
N GLU A 638 26.82 37.89 49.26
CA GLU A 638 26.62 38.68 50.47
C GLU A 638 27.96 39.12 51.11
N ILE A 639 28.94 38.24 51.08
CA ILE A 639 30.28 38.51 51.62
C ILE A 639 31.07 39.45 50.72
N GLU A 640 30.98 39.30 49.41
CA GLU A 640 31.74 40.08 48.43
C GLU A 640 31.10 41.44 48.08
N GLY A 641 29.77 41.58 48.25
CA GLY A 641 28.97 42.66 47.65
C GLY A 641 29.07 44.03 48.32
N SER A 642 29.50 44.16 49.60
CA SER A 642 29.79 45.45 50.26
C SER A 642 30.61 45.27 51.54
N ASP A 643 31.35 46.29 51.93
CA ASP A 643 32.12 46.28 53.18
C ASP A 643 31.18 46.18 54.42
N VAL A 644 29.95 46.66 54.31
CA VAL A 644 28.91 46.54 55.33
C VAL A 644 28.37 45.11 55.42
N ALA A 645 28.15 44.46 54.30
CA ALA A 645 27.71 43.06 54.27
C ALA A 645 28.80 42.09 54.75
N ARG A 646 30.04 42.32 54.36
CA ARG A 646 31.21 41.59 54.88
C ARG A 646 31.37 41.72 56.36
N SER A 647 31.21 42.96 56.89
CA SER A 647 31.26 43.23 58.34
C SER A 647 30.09 42.56 59.10
N ALA A 648 28.89 42.58 58.56
CA ALA A 648 27.74 41.92 59.16
C ALA A 648 27.85 40.39 59.10
N ALA A 649 28.38 39.81 58.03
CA ALA A 649 28.65 38.38 57.90
C ALA A 649 29.74 37.92 58.86
N SER A 650 30.83 38.70 58.99
CA SER A 650 31.92 38.39 59.95
C SER A 650 31.44 38.46 61.40
N VAL A 651 30.59 39.40 61.74
CA VAL A 651 29.95 39.48 63.08
C VAL A 651 29.01 38.29 63.33
N ARG A 652 28.22 37.90 62.39
CA ARG A 652 27.36 36.69 62.48
C ARG A 652 28.15 35.42 62.66
N MET A 653 29.20 35.24 61.86
CA MET A 653 30.11 34.11 61.97
C MET A 653 30.87 34.09 63.31
N GLY A 654 31.37 35.25 63.72
CA GLY A 654 31.99 35.39 65.03
C GLY A 654 31.06 35.05 66.18
N ARG A 655 29.79 35.50 66.14
CA ARG A 655 28.79 35.15 67.11
C ARG A 655 28.46 33.65 67.14
N ARG A 656 28.37 33.00 66.01
CA ARG A 656 28.16 31.54 65.90
C ARG A 656 29.34 30.76 66.47
N SER A 657 30.56 31.16 66.13
CA SER A 657 31.76 30.52 66.61
C SER A 657 31.89 30.73 68.16
N ALA A 658 31.60 31.91 68.63
CA ALA A 658 31.59 32.19 70.06
C ALA A 658 30.53 31.39 70.84
N ALA A 659 29.30 31.29 70.25
CA ALA A 659 28.24 30.47 70.82
C ALA A 659 28.61 28.97 70.90
N MET A 660 29.20 28.44 69.83
CA MET A 660 29.72 27.05 69.83
C MET A 660 30.82 26.84 70.86
N ALA A 661 31.78 27.78 70.93
CA ALA A 661 32.84 27.71 71.92
C ALA A 661 32.29 27.76 73.34
N ALA A 662 31.34 28.66 73.59
CA ALA A 662 30.68 28.77 74.92
C ALA A 662 29.89 27.48 75.23
N MET A 663 29.24 26.88 74.28
CA MET A 663 28.49 25.62 74.45
C MET A 663 29.43 24.46 74.78
N VAL A 664 30.57 24.34 74.05
CA VAL A 664 31.60 23.35 74.35
C VAL A 664 32.22 23.52 75.75
N ILE A 665 32.53 24.82 76.16
CA ILE A 665 33.06 25.11 77.43
C ILE A 665 32.04 24.76 78.50
N ALA A 666 30.76 25.12 78.33
CA ALA A 666 29.70 24.80 79.30
C ALA A 666 29.54 23.28 79.43
N LEU A 667 29.56 22.53 78.34
CA LEU A 667 29.43 21.06 78.31
C LEU A 667 30.61 20.38 79.05
N VAL A 668 31.84 20.87 78.78
CA VAL A 668 33.05 20.40 79.51
C VAL A 668 32.96 20.74 80.98
N THR A 669 32.59 21.98 81.33
CA THR A 669 32.45 22.39 82.76
C THR A 669 31.41 21.56 83.48
N VAL A 670 30.23 21.34 82.90
CA VAL A 670 29.18 20.50 83.48
C VAL A 670 29.64 19.07 83.62
N SER A 671 30.32 18.52 82.60
CA SER A 671 30.86 17.15 82.67
C SER A 671 31.95 16.96 83.72
N VAL A 672 32.87 17.94 83.84
CA VAL A 672 33.89 17.94 84.91
C VAL A 672 33.26 18.10 86.30
N SER A 673 32.28 19.05 86.51
CA SER A 673 31.57 19.20 87.72
C SER A 673 30.76 17.97 88.16
N PHE A 674 30.18 17.27 87.14
CA PHE A 674 29.47 16.02 87.38
C PHE A 674 30.40 14.89 87.83
N LEU A 675 31.58 14.78 87.19
CA LEU A 675 32.63 13.85 87.58
C LEU A 675 33.18 14.13 89.00
N LEU A 676 33.42 15.42 89.31
CA LEU A 676 33.89 15.81 90.66
C LEU A 676 32.81 15.62 91.79
N ALA A 677 31.53 15.55 91.46
CA ALA A 677 30.44 15.25 92.34
C ALA A 677 30.19 13.75 92.57
N LEU A 678 30.74 12.90 91.73
CA LEU A 678 30.67 11.45 91.77
C LEU A 678 31.85 10.79 92.51
N PHE A 679 32.93 11.53 92.73
CA PHE A 679 34.08 11.17 93.52
C PHE A 679 34.17 12.01 94.80
#